data_c576cb98ad7a12b18fc5d4495e411346
#
_entry.id   c576cb98ad7a12b18fc5d4495e411346
#
_cell.length_a   1.000
_cell.length_b   1.000
_cell.length_c   1.000
_cell.angle_alpha   90.00
_cell.angle_beta   90.00
_cell.angle_gamma   90.00
#
_symmetry.space_group_name_H-M   'P 1'
#
loop_
_entity.id
_entity.type
_entity.pdbx_description
1 polymer ?
#
loop_
_entity_poly.entity_id
_entity_poly.type
_entity_poly.pdbx_seq_one_letter_code
_entity_poly.pdbx_strand_id
1 'polypeptide(L)'
;MKKVFKITAYGLLGLVVFFIITGAITYLRISSKVNTNYELLGQEAPTLESKGITYRDLNKNSKLDTYENINANIEDRVDDLVSKMTLEEKAGMMFISIIGFTSEGDPIDKPFFSTQPFDIMLTMMAPSSSEMIAKKKMNSFNIIHSYDANIMARFNNNLQKLAEKTRLGIPITIATDPRHGTQNNPGAAIYTSSFSQWPSSLGLAATRDTLLVRGFGNIARQEYNSVGIKLALHPMADLSTEPRWGRTNGTFGEDAHLSAQMTKAYVLGFQGDSLDVNSVACMTKHFSGGGPQKDGEDPHFPYGKEQIYPGDNFDYHLIPFLEGAFPAKTAQIMPYYGIPMDQTDENVGFAFNKSIITKMLRDSIKFDGVICTDWNIINGSKFGEARAWGVEKLTPLERTKKVIDVGCDQFGGETSPELIIELVNSDQLSEKRIDESIKRILRDKFTLGLFDNPYVDEKAAMKLAGSKEFREKGKIAQAKSTVLLKNNNILPLKKGTKIFADGMLNSDVLNEYGVVVDNPADADVILTRIRTPFDERSDYFLERFFHQGRLFYSTEEKEKILGLIDQKPSIVVVNLERPAILTEIDAETDALMADFGTSDEVLAKIIFGITSPEGKMPFELPSTWEAVQKQLEDVPYDSENPLYPFGHGLGYNDISL
;
A
#
# COMPACT_ATOMS: atom_id res chain seq x y z
N MET A 1 -39.58 -27.69 34.03
CA MET A 1 -38.15 -27.55 33.71
C MET A 1 -37.64 -28.63 32.72
N LYS A 2 -37.68 -29.95 32.98
CA LYS A 2 -37.12 -30.97 32.05
C LYS A 2 -37.75 -31.00 30.63
N LYS A 3 -39.06 -30.67 30.47
CA LYS A 3 -39.73 -30.61 29.15
C LYS A 3 -39.31 -29.38 28.33
N VAL A 4 -39.16 -28.23 28.97
CA VAL A 4 -38.70 -26.98 28.31
C VAL A 4 -37.24 -27.15 27.86
N PHE A 5 -36.38 -27.71 28.71
CA PHE A 5 -34.98 -27.98 28.37
C PHE A 5 -34.81 -28.91 27.16
N LYS A 6 -35.69 -29.98 27.07
CA LYS A 6 -35.68 -30.87 25.90
C LYS A 6 -36.12 -30.15 24.62
N ILE A 7 -37.13 -29.29 24.65
CA ILE A 7 -37.62 -28.54 23.49
C ILE A 7 -36.55 -27.54 23.01
N THR A 8 -35.91 -26.86 23.95
CA THR A 8 -34.79 -25.93 23.61
C THR A 8 -33.60 -26.68 23.03
N ALA A 9 -33.26 -27.86 23.59
CA ALA A 9 -32.16 -28.68 23.06
C ALA A 9 -32.45 -29.24 21.66
N TYR A 10 -33.69 -29.68 21.38
CA TYR A 10 -34.08 -30.10 20.02
C TYR A 10 -34.15 -28.93 19.04
N GLY A 11 -34.57 -27.74 19.47
CA GLY A 11 -34.54 -26.52 18.66
C GLY A 11 -33.11 -26.12 18.29
N LEU A 12 -32.20 -26.16 19.27
CA LEU A 12 -30.76 -25.87 19.02
C LEU A 12 -30.12 -26.92 18.10
N LEU A 13 -30.43 -28.21 18.32
CA LEU A 13 -29.94 -29.27 17.44
C LEU A 13 -30.49 -29.12 16.01
N GLY A 14 -31.78 -28.76 15.85
CA GLY A 14 -32.37 -28.45 14.54
C GLY A 14 -31.70 -27.28 13.84
N LEU A 15 -31.37 -26.21 14.55
CA LEU A 15 -30.61 -25.08 14.03
C LEU A 15 -29.20 -25.49 13.60
N VAL A 16 -28.50 -26.25 14.42
CA VAL A 16 -27.14 -26.75 14.07
C VAL A 16 -27.19 -27.63 12.83
N VAL A 17 -28.14 -28.57 12.74
CA VAL A 17 -28.32 -29.43 11.56
C VAL A 17 -28.69 -28.60 10.33
N PHE A 18 -29.55 -27.59 10.46
CA PHE A 18 -29.88 -26.66 9.38
C PHE A 18 -28.64 -25.91 8.86
N PHE A 19 -27.81 -25.37 9.76
CA PHE A 19 -26.57 -24.69 9.36
C PHE A 19 -25.58 -25.65 8.71
N ILE A 20 -25.44 -26.89 9.20
CA ILE A 20 -24.58 -27.90 8.59
C ILE A 20 -25.06 -28.24 7.16
N ILE A 21 -26.36 -28.48 6.97
CA ILE A 21 -26.94 -28.82 5.66
C ILE A 21 -26.79 -27.64 4.71
N THR A 22 -27.11 -26.44 5.16
CA THR A 22 -26.97 -25.22 4.32
C THR A 22 -25.51 -24.95 3.95
N GLY A 23 -24.60 -25.12 4.89
CA GLY A 23 -23.17 -25.03 4.66
C GLY A 23 -22.67 -26.07 3.65
N ALA A 24 -23.09 -27.33 3.79
CA ALA A 24 -22.74 -28.41 2.86
C ALA A 24 -23.28 -28.16 1.44
N ILE A 25 -24.53 -27.71 1.29
CA ILE A 25 -25.11 -27.36 -0.01
C ILE A 25 -24.35 -26.20 -0.63
N THR A 26 -24.03 -25.17 0.13
CA THR A 26 -23.25 -24.02 -0.33
C THR A 26 -21.85 -24.44 -0.78
N TYR A 27 -21.17 -25.26 0.01
CA TYR A 27 -19.86 -25.80 -0.33
C TYR A 27 -19.87 -26.62 -1.62
N LEU A 28 -20.87 -27.50 -1.79
CA LEU A 28 -21.04 -28.31 -3.00
C LEU A 28 -21.30 -27.43 -4.23
N ARG A 29 -22.13 -26.39 -4.10
CA ARG A 29 -22.37 -25.42 -5.20
C ARG A 29 -21.09 -24.68 -5.60
N ILE A 30 -20.33 -24.19 -4.61
CA ILE A 30 -19.03 -23.53 -4.87
C ILE A 30 -18.06 -24.50 -5.53
N SER A 31 -17.95 -25.73 -5.00
CA SER A 31 -17.08 -26.77 -5.57
C SER A 31 -17.44 -27.11 -7.00
N SER A 32 -18.73 -27.26 -7.32
CA SER A 32 -19.19 -27.47 -8.69
C SER A 32 -18.80 -26.33 -9.63
N LYS A 33 -19.00 -25.08 -9.20
CA LYS A 33 -18.64 -23.89 -9.96
C LYS A 33 -17.13 -23.81 -10.20
N VAL A 34 -16.32 -24.10 -9.19
CA VAL A 34 -14.86 -24.16 -9.31
C VAL A 34 -14.41 -25.22 -10.30
N ASN A 35 -14.99 -26.43 -10.22
CA ASN A 35 -14.67 -27.50 -11.16
C ASN A 35 -14.97 -27.08 -12.62
N THR A 36 -16.14 -26.45 -12.87
CA THR A 36 -16.49 -25.92 -14.17
C THR A 36 -15.50 -24.85 -14.66
N ASN A 37 -14.96 -24.00 -13.75
CA ASN A 37 -13.93 -23.05 -14.13
C ASN A 37 -12.63 -23.76 -14.54
N TYR A 38 -12.23 -24.82 -13.83
CA TYR A 38 -11.04 -25.60 -14.18
C TYR A 38 -11.18 -26.35 -15.51
N GLU A 39 -12.40 -26.75 -15.92
CA GLU A 39 -12.66 -27.34 -17.23
C GLU A 39 -12.39 -26.37 -18.41
N LEU A 40 -12.34 -25.05 -18.15
CA LEU A 40 -11.96 -24.04 -19.14
C LEU A 40 -10.44 -23.95 -19.36
N LEU A 41 -9.64 -24.61 -18.51
CA LEU A 41 -8.19 -24.62 -18.57
C LEU A 41 -7.69 -25.85 -19.34
N GLY A 42 -6.64 -25.63 -20.13
CA GLY A 42 -5.92 -26.70 -20.84
C GLY A 42 -4.76 -27.28 -20.04
N GLN A 43 -3.74 -27.69 -20.76
CA GLN A 43 -2.47 -28.17 -20.20
C GLN A 43 -1.51 -26.98 -19.95
N GLU A 44 -0.49 -27.19 -19.12
CA GLU A 44 0.64 -26.27 -18.97
C GLU A 44 1.39 -26.14 -20.29
N ALA A 45 2.05 -25.00 -20.48
CA ALA A 45 2.82 -24.73 -21.69
C ALA A 45 4.04 -25.67 -21.80
N PRO A 46 4.19 -26.44 -22.87
CA PRO A 46 5.39 -27.23 -23.05
C PRO A 46 6.58 -26.33 -23.40
N THR A 47 7.79 -26.78 -23.02
CA THR A 47 9.04 -26.17 -23.51
C THR A 47 9.46 -26.85 -24.77
N LEU A 48 9.63 -26.09 -25.85
CA LEU A 48 10.01 -26.59 -27.18
C LEU A 48 11.27 -25.87 -27.67
N GLU A 49 11.83 -26.38 -28.76
CA GLU A 49 12.97 -25.78 -29.45
C GLU A 49 12.63 -25.56 -30.93
N SER A 50 12.93 -24.38 -31.45
CA SER A 50 12.79 -24.04 -32.86
C SER A 50 13.97 -23.18 -33.30
N LYS A 51 14.69 -23.60 -34.36
CA LYS A 51 15.83 -22.85 -34.92
C LYS A 51 16.91 -22.47 -33.89
N GLY A 52 17.14 -23.34 -32.89
CA GLY A 52 18.09 -23.06 -31.80
C GLY A 52 17.59 -22.12 -30.71
N ILE A 53 16.30 -21.77 -30.72
CA ILE A 53 15.64 -20.97 -29.67
C ILE A 53 14.79 -21.93 -28.84
N THR A 54 15.10 -22.03 -27.54
CA THR A 54 14.22 -22.70 -26.57
C THR A 54 13.13 -21.72 -26.15
N TYR A 55 11.88 -22.13 -26.22
CA TYR A 55 10.72 -21.29 -25.88
C TYR A 55 9.62 -22.08 -25.15
N ARG A 56 8.78 -21.37 -24.47
CA ARG A 56 7.54 -21.92 -23.88
C ARG A 56 6.42 -21.73 -24.91
N ASP A 57 5.85 -22.82 -25.38
CA ASP A 57 4.70 -22.82 -26.32
C ASP A 57 3.42 -22.48 -25.57
N LEU A 58 3.25 -21.18 -25.30
CA LEU A 58 2.21 -20.67 -24.41
C LEU A 58 0.80 -20.89 -24.96
N ASN A 59 0.64 -20.85 -26.28
CA ASN A 59 -0.66 -21.12 -26.94
C ASN A 59 -0.84 -22.58 -27.42
N LYS A 60 0.14 -23.46 -27.18
CA LYS A 60 0.10 -24.91 -27.45
C LYS A 60 -0.13 -25.23 -28.94
N ASN A 61 0.39 -24.40 -29.84
CA ASN A 61 0.26 -24.62 -31.30
C ASN A 61 1.47 -25.31 -31.92
N SER A 62 2.50 -25.64 -31.13
CA SER A 62 3.76 -26.25 -31.53
C SER A 62 4.59 -25.44 -32.54
N LYS A 63 4.40 -24.12 -32.54
CA LYS A 63 5.16 -23.18 -33.37
C LYS A 63 5.68 -22.04 -32.48
N LEU A 64 6.89 -21.57 -32.83
CA LEU A 64 7.43 -20.38 -32.19
C LEU A 64 6.74 -19.14 -32.73
N ASP A 65 5.78 -18.59 -32.00
CA ASP A 65 5.14 -17.32 -32.30
C ASP A 65 6.04 -16.13 -31.92
N THR A 66 5.80 -14.96 -32.49
CA THR A 66 6.62 -13.77 -32.20
C THR A 66 6.57 -13.38 -30.74
N TYR A 67 5.40 -13.49 -30.08
CA TYR A 67 5.26 -13.12 -28.67
C TYR A 67 5.98 -14.10 -27.71
N GLU A 68 6.28 -15.32 -28.14
CA GLU A 68 7.01 -16.35 -27.39
C GLU A 68 8.54 -16.27 -27.62
N ASN A 69 8.96 -15.54 -28.67
CA ASN A 69 10.35 -15.41 -29.03
C ASN A 69 11.07 -14.35 -28.18
N ILE A 70 11.89 -14.79 -27.22
CA ILE A 70 12.68 -13.91 -26.35
C ILE A 70 13.61 -12.94 -27.11
N ASN A 71 14.01 -13.30 -28.33
CA ASN A 71 14.91 -12.49 -29.17
C ASN A 71 14.15 -11.46 -30.03
N ALA A 72 12.81 -11.49 -30.06
CA ALA A 72 12.02 -10.53 -30.81
C ALA A 72 11.92 -9.19 -30.04
N ASN A 73 11.71 -8.11 -30.77
CA ASN A 73 11.48 -6.79 -30.19
C ASN A 73 10.20 -6.80 -29.35
N ILE A 74 10.19 -6.09 -28.22
CA ILE A 74 9.03 -6.07 -27.30
C ILE A 74 7.76 -5.57 -28.00
N GLU A 75 7.83 -4.50 -28.80
CA GLU A 75 6.65 -3.99 -29.50
C GLU A 75 6.11 -4.99 -30.53
N ASP A 76 6.98 -5.73 -31.24
CA ASP A 76 6.57 -6.80 -32.15
C ASP A 76 5.89 -7.95 -31.39
N ARG A 77 6.39 -8.30 -30.21
CA ARG A 77 5.81 -9.30 -29.31
C ARG A 77 4.43 -8.86 -28.81
N VAL A 78 4.29 -7.58 -28.43
CA VAL A 78 3.02 -6.98 -28.01
C VAL A 78 2.00 -7.02 -29.14
N ASP A 79 2.37 -6.53 -30.33
CA ASP A 79 1.48 -6.49 -31.48
C ASP A 79 1.01 -7.89 -31.92
N ASP A 80 1.92 -8.85 -31.94
CA ASP A 80 1.61 -10.25 -32.26
C ASP A 80 0.59 -10.84 -31.27
N LEU A 81 0.81 -10.64 -29.96
CA LEU A 81 -0.10 -11.15 -28.93
C LEU A 81 -1.47 -10.49 -29.00
N VAL A 82 -1.52 -9.15 -29.09
CA VAL A 82 -2.80 -8.40 -29.22
C VAL A 82 -3.63 -8.90 -30.41
N SER A 83 -2.97 -9.19 -31.54
CA SER A 83 -3.66 -9.71 -32.74
C SER A 83 -4.29 -11.10 -32.53
N LYS A 84 -3.83 -11.86 -31.54
CA LYS A 84 -4.31 -13.21 -31.20
C LYS A 84 -5.36 -13.21 -30.08
N MET A 85 -5.47 -12.14 -29.31
CA MET A 85 -6.39 -12.04 -28.18
C MET A 85 -7.84 -11.89 -28.65
N THR A 86 -8.77 -12.56 -27.93
CA THR A 86 -10.20 -12.31 -28.04
C THR A 86 -10.60 -11.06 -27.24
N LEU A 87 -11.78 -10.51 -27.52
CA LEU A 87 -12.31 -9.38 -26.76
C LEU A 87 -12.41 -9.70 -25.25
N GLU A 88 -12.80 -10.92 -24.88
CA GLU A 88 -12.90 -11.35 -23.47
C GLU A 88 -11.53 -11.37 -22.79
N GLU A 89 -10.47 -11.79 -23.49
CA GLU A 89 -9.10 -11.77 -22.95
C GLU A 89 -8.56 -10.35 -22.81
N LYS A 90 -8.84 -9.48 -23.77
CA LYS A 90 -8.53 -8.05 -23.68
C LYS A 90 -9.27 -7.39 -22.50
N ALA A 91 -10.59 -7.60 -22.43
CA ALA A 91 -11.40 -7.05 -21.35
C ALA A 91 -10.94 -7.53 -19.98
N GLY A 92 -10.65 -8.82 -19.81
CA GLY A 92 -10.16 -9.38 -18.54
C GLY A 92 -8.81 -8.80 -18.10
N MET A 93 -7.90 -8.52 -19.04
CA MET A 93 -6.59 -7.91 -18.74
C MET A 93 -6.69 -6.48 -18.21
N MET A 94 -7.75 -5.76 -18.52
CA MET A 94 -7.99 -4.40 -18.01
C MET A 94 -8.41 -4.36 -16.54
N PHE A 95 -8.36 -5.49 -15.80
CA PHE A 95 -8.75 -5.54 -14.39
C PHE A 95 -7.58 -6.02 -13.52
N ILE A 96 -7.39 -5.35 -12.39
CA ILE A 96 -6.53 -5.78 -11.29
C ILE A 96 -7.34 -5.80 -10.00
N SER A 97 -7.39 -6.96 -9.34
CA SER A 97 -8.20 -7.13 -8.13
C SER A 97 -7.43 -7.91 -7.07
N ILE A 98 -8.01 -8.00 -5.87
CA ILE A 98 -7.41 -8.76 -4.77
C ILE A 98 -7.52 -10.25 -5.05
N ILE A 99 -6.43 -10.99 -4.79
CA ILE A 99 -6.40 -12.44 -4.79
C ILE A 99 -5.82 -12.96 -3.47
N GLY A 100 -6.43 -14.01 -2.93
CA GLY A 100 -5.98 -14.64 -1.69
C GLY A 100 -5.28 -15.97 -1.92
N PHE A 101 -4.47 -16.40 -0.93
CA PHE A 101 -3.81 -17.68 -0.91
C PHE A 101 -3.72 -18.26 0.50
N THR A 102 -3.60 -19.58 0.57
CA THR A 102 -3.52 -20.34 1.81
C THR A 102 -2.10 -20.35 2.39
N SER A 103 -1.96 -20.83 3.63
CA SER A 103 -0.66 -21.08 4.26
C SER A 103 0.20 -22.11 3.52
N GLU A 104 -0.38 -22.86 2.59
CA GLU A 104 0.34 -23.81 1.73
C GLU A 104 0.80 -23.19 0.40
N GLY A 105 0.40 -21.94 0.13
CA GLY A 105 0.69 -21.24 -1.12
C GLY A 105 -0.26 -21.58 -2.27
N ASP A 106 -1.43 -22.13 -1.97
CA ASP A 106 -2.44 -22.40 -2.98
C ASP A 106 -3.41 -21.22 -3.16
N PRO A 107 -3.78 -20.87 -4.40
CA PRO A 107 -4.80 -19.85 -4.64
C PRO A 107 -6.15 -20.23 -4.00
N ILE A 108 -6.84 -19.26 -3.40
CA ILE A 108 -8.12 -19.52 -2.75
C ILE A 108 -9.24 -19.66 -3.78
N ASP A 109 -9.80 -20.86 -3.88
CA ASP A 109 -10.95 -21.20 -4.74
C ASP A 109 -12.22 -21.56 -3.97
N LYS A 110 -12.06 -22.05 -2.77
CA LYS A 110 -13.18 -22.53 -1.93
C LYS A 110 -13.02 -21.97 -0.52
N PRO A 111 -14.14 -21.80 0.20
CA PRO A 111 -14.04 -21.52 1.63
C PRO A 111 -13.20 -22.60 2.32
N PHE A 112 -12.21 -22.20 3.07
CA PHE A 112 -11.34 -23.10 3.82
C PHE A 112 -11.37 -22.72 5.31
N PHE A 113 -11.05 -23.68 6.16
CA PHE A 113 -10.90 -23.43 7.59
C PHE A 113 -9.60 -22.67 7.81
N SER A 114 -9.72 -21.40 8.20
CA SER A 114 -8.59 -20.60 8.67
C SER A 114 -8.85 -20.13 10.09
N THR A 115 -7.80 -20.09 10.89
CA THR A 115 -7.83 -19.48 12.22
C THR A 115 -7.73 -17.94 12.14
N GLN A 116 -7.46 -17.40 10.93
CA GLN A 116 -7.38 -15.97 10.72
C GLN A 116 -8.70 -15.43 10.16
N PRO A 117 -9.39 -14.53 10.89
CA PRO A 117 -10.67 -13.94 10.44
C PRO A 117 -10.57 -13.27 9.07
N PHE A 118 -9.41 -12.74 8.74
CA PHE A 118 -9.13 -12.08 7.48
C PHE A 118 -9.21 -13.01 6.27
N ASP A 119 -8.73 -14.25 6.39
CA ASP A 119 -8.82 -15.25 5.32
C ASP A 119 -10.27 -15.60 5.00
N ILE A 120 -11.10 -15.72 6.04
CA ILE A 120 -12.54 -15.97 5.89
C ILE A 120 -13.20 -14.79 5.18
N MET A 121 -12.84 -13.57 5.55
CA MET A 121 -13.34 -12.35 4.93
C MET A 121 -13.01 -12.31 3.43
N LEU A 122 -11.79 -12.64 3.05
CA LEU A 122 -11.37 -12.64 1.63
C LEU A 122 -12.19 -13.61 0.78
N THR A 123 -12.49 -14.79 1.28
CA THR A 123 -13.37 -15.74 0.55
C THR A 123 -14.78 -15.21 0.32
N MET A 124 -15.18 -14.18 1.08
CA MET A 124 -16.48 -13.50 0.96
C MET A 124 -16.41 -12.24 0.09
N MET A 125 -15.22 -11.64 -0.07
CA MET A 125 -15.02 -10.36 -0.75
C MET A 125 -14.75 -10.48 -2.24
N ALA A 126 -14.01 -11.50 -2.66
CA ALA A 126 -13.58 -11.67 -4.05
C ALA A 126 -14.17 -12.95 -4.68
N PRO A 127 -14.35 -12.99 -6.02
CA PRO A 127 -14.59 -14.24 -6.73
C PRO A 127 -13.44 -15.23 -6.49
N SER A 128 -13.68 -16.53 -6.72
CA SER A 128 -12.62 -17.53 -6.63
C SER A 128 -11.49 -17.27 -7.63
N SER A 129 -10.27 -17.69 -7.30
CA SER A 129 -9.10 -17.50 -8.16
C SER A 129 -9.32 -18.11 -9.56
N SER A 130 -9.90 -19.31 -9.62
CA SER A 130 -10.26 -19.96 -10.89
C SER A 130 -11.32 -19.19 -11.67
N GLU A 131 -12.29 -18.54 -11.02
CA GLU A 131 -13.27 -17.69 -11.70
C GLU A 131 -12.59 -16.47 -12.35
N MET A 132 -11.72 -15.79 -11.60
CA MET A 132 -11.01 -14.62 -12.12
C MET A 132 -10.06 -14.98 -13.28
N ILE A 133 -9.29 -16.06 -13.15
CA ILE A 133 -8.28 -16.43 -14.14
C ILE A 133 -8.90 -17.14 -15.33
N ALA A 134 -9.66 -18.22 -15.10
CA ALA A 134 -10.14 -19.08 -16.19
C ALA A 134 -11.38 -18.51 -16.90
N LYS A 135 -12.34 -17.94 -16.15
CA LYS A 135 -13.60 -17.45 -16.70
C LYS A 135 -13.50 -15.98 -17.12
N LYS A 136 -13.02 -15.11 -16.22
CA LYS A 136 -12.96 -13.66 -16.44
C LYS A 136 -11.66 -13.20 -17.14
N LYS A 137 -10.72 -14.11 -17.41
CA LYS A 137 -9.46 -13.86 -18.14
C LYS A 137 -8.56 -12.80 -17.51
N MET A 138 -8.69 -12.56 -16.19
CA MET A 138 -7.86 -11.61 -15.46
C MET A 138 -6.44 -12.19 -15.27
N ASN A 139 -5.44 -11.31 -15.33
CA ASN A 139 -4.03 -11.70 -15.19
C ASN A 139 -3.17 -10.65 -14.43
N SER A 140 -3.80 -9.81 -13.63
CA SER A 140 -3.12 -8.89 -12.71
C SER A 140 -3.85 -8.91 -11.36
N PHE A 141 -3.09 -9.11 -10.26
CA PHE A 141 -3.68 -9.26 -8.93
C PHE A 141 -2.86 -8.58 -7.85
N ASN A 142 -3.56 -7.96 -6.88
CA ASN A 142 -2.98 -7.44 -5.65
C ASN A 142 -3.09 -8.48 -4.53
N ILE A 143 -1.99 -8.71 -3.82
CA ILE A 143 -1.94 -9.59 -2.64
C ILE A 143 -1.87 -8.75 -1.37
N ILE A 144 -2.76 -9.07 -0.41
CA ILE A 144 -2.84 -8.40 0.88
C ILE A 144 -2.49 -9.32 2.06
N HIS A 145 -2.25 -10.61 1.80
CA HIS A 145 -1.74 -11.56 2.80
C HIS A 145 -0.24 -11.44 2.99
N SER A 146 0.20 -11.83 4.19
CA SER A 146 1.61 -11.91 4.56
C SER A 146 1.92 -13.28 5.13
N TYR A 147 2.79 -14.02 4.45
CA TYR A 147 3.31 -15.33 4.85
C TYR A 147 4.83 -15.35 4.69
N ASP A 148 5.46 -16.46 5.05
CA ASP A 148 6.88 -16.65 4.82
C ASP A 148 7.23 -16.59 3.33
N ALA A 149 8.45 -16.15 3.02
CA ALA A 149 8.88 -15.88 1.65
C ALA A 149 8.78 -17.10 0.71
N ASN A 150 9.03 -18.33 1.21
CA ASN A 150 8.85 -19.55 0.43
C ASN A 150 7.38 -19.82 0.08
N ILE A 151 6.45 -19.50 0.98
CA ILE A 151 5.01 -19.66 0.75
C ILE A 151 4.55 -18.67 -0.31
N MET A 152 4.98 -17.41 -0.21
CA MET A 152 4.69 -16.38 -1.21
C MET A 152 5.27 -16.74 -2.58
N ALA A 153 6.51 -17.26 -2.62
CA ALA A 153 7.15 -17.74 -3.84
C ALA A 153 6.40 -18.93 -4.46
N ARG A 154 5.96 -19.87 -3.63
CA ARG A 154 5.14 -21.02 -4.09
C ARG A 154 3.80 -20.57 -4.64
N PHE A 155 3.16 -19.61 -3.99
CA PHE A 155 1.91 -19.02 -4.47
C PHE A 155 2.10 -18.39 -5.86
N ASN A 156 3.16 -17.57 -6.06
CA ASN A 156 3.49 -17.08 -7.39
C ASN A 156 3.59 -18.24 -8.41
N ASN A 157 4.38 -19.25 -8.10
CA ASN A 157 4.59 -20.38 -9.02
C ASN A 157 3.28 -21.11 -9.34
N ASN A 158 2.41 -21.31 -8.36
CA ASN A 158 1.10 -21.94 -8.56
C ASN A 158 0.18 -21.07 -9.45
N LEU A 159 0.18 -19.75 -9.27
CA LEU A 159 -0.56 -18.84 -10.16
C LEU A 159 -0.04 -18.86 -11.59
N GLN A 160 1.27 -18.86 -11.77
CA GLN A 160 1.87 -18.89 -13.11
C GLN A 160 1.53 -20.21 -13.84
N LYS A 161 1.52 -21.35 -13.14
CA LYS A 161 1.04 -22.62 -13.72
C LYS A 161 -0.44 -22.56 -14.14
N LEU A 162 -1.29 -21.87 -13.38
CA LEU A 162 -2.69 -21.64 -13.79
C LEU A 162 -2.76 -20.76 -15.03
N ALA A 163 -1.97 -19.69 -15.08
CA ALA A 163 -1.90 -18.80 -16.24
C ALA A 163 -1.49 -19.55 -17.52
N GLU A 164 -0.48 -20.43 -17.44
CA GLU A 164 -0.05 -21.26 -18.57
C GLU A 164 -1.16 -22.16 -19.12
N LYS A 165 -2.09 -22.59 -18.28
CA LYS A 165 -3.23 -23.42 -18.69
C LYS A 165 -4.31 -22.65 -19.45
N THR A 166 -4.24 -21.32 -19.48
CA THR A 166 -5.15 -20.50 -20.31
C THR A 166 -4.77 -20.59 -21.80
N ARG A 167 -5.65 -20.17 -22.70
CA ARG A 167 -5.48 -20.31 -24.16
C ARG A 167 -4.18 -19.70 -24.69
N LEU A 168 -3.79 -18.52 -24.21
CA LEU A 168 -2.57 -17.80 -24.64
C LEU A 168 -1.44 -17.82 -23.60
N GLY A 169 -1.66 -18.46 -22.45
CA GLY A 169 -0.66 -18.57 -21.40
C GLY A 169 -0.11 -17.25 -20.88
N ILE A 170 -0.91 -16.19 -20.92
CA ILE A 170 -0.48 -14.84 -20.50
C ILE A 170 -0.13 -14.86 -19.02
N PRO A 171 1.12 -14.54 -18.64
CA PRO A 171 1.58 -14.62 -17.26
C PRO A 171 0.90 -13.59 -16.35
N ILE A 172 0.78 -13.96 -15.06
CA ILE A 172 0.15 -13.12 -14.04
C ILE A 172 1.15 -12.10 -13.51
N THR A 173 0.71 -10.83 -13.41
CA THR A 173 1.41 -9.80 -12.64
C THR A 173 0.90 -9.80 -11.21
N ILE A 174 1.78 -10.03 -10.24
CA ILE A 174 1.47 -9.88 -8.82
C ILE A 174 1.87 -8.48 -8.36
N ALA A 175 0.92 -7.77 -7.79
CA ALA A 175 1.08 -6.44 -7.20
C ALA A 175 0.95 -6.49 -5.68
N THR A 176 1.44 -5.47 -5.00
CA THR A 176 1.24 -5.28 -3.56
C THR A 176 1.41 -3.82 -3.14
N ASP A 177 0.73 -3.45 -2.04
CA ASP A 177 1.04 -2.26 -1.26
C ASP A 177 2.37 -2.42 -0.49
N PRO A 178 2.96 -1.35 0.09
CA PRO A 178 4.24 -1.42 0.80
C PRO A 178 4.28 -2.51 1.87
N ARG A 179 5.40 -3.28 1.97
CA ARG A 179 5.53 -4.43 2.89
C ARG A 179 6.66 -4.33 3.90
N HIS A 180 7.45 -3.28 3.83
CA HIS A 180 8.69 -3.16 4.59
C HIS A 180 8.57 -2.33 5.87
N GLY A 181 7.37 -1.89 6.24
CA GLY A 181 7.12 -1.15 7.48
C GLY A 181 7.32 -2.04 8.72
N THR A 182 7.55 -1.42 9.87
CA THR A 182 7.69 -2.10 11.18
C THR A 182 6.34 -2.46 11.79
N GLN A 183 5.25 -1.91 11.27
CA GLN A 183 3.88 -2.11 11.76
C GLN A 183 2.92 -2.32 10.57
N ASN A 184 1.80 -2.97 10.87
CA ASN A 184 0.71 -3.09 9.92
C ASN A 184 -0.11 -1.80 9.94
N ASN A 185 -0.28 -1.18 8.78
CA ASN A 185 -1.19 -0.05 8.58
C ASN A 185 -2.04 -0.34 7.33
N PRO A 186 -3.24 -0.92 7.48
CA PRO A 186 -4.07 -1.34 6.35
C PRO A 186 -4.42 -0.22 5.37
N GLY A 187 -4.39 1.05 5.80
CA GLY A 187 -4.58 2.22 4.93
C GLY A 187 -3.35 2.60 4.09
N ALA A 188 -2.16 2.09 4.42
CA ALA A 188 -0.90 2.49 3.79
C ALA A 188 0.10 1.37 3.56
N ALA A 189 0.20 0.34 4.43
CA ALA A 189 1.24 -0.68 4.38
C ALA A 189 0.80 -2.02 4.99
N ILE A 190 1.39 -3.11 4.51
CA ILE A 190 1.18 -4.48 4.99
C ILE A 190 2.47 -4.96 5.67
N TYR A 191 2.43 -5.20 6.98
CA TYR A 191 3.59 -5.75 7.68
C TYR A 191 3.89 -7.18 7.19
N THR A 192 5.13 -7.43 6.80
CA THR A 192 5.61 -8.75 6.37
C THR A 192 6.87 -9.13 7.15
N SER A 193 6.73 -9.99 8.15
CA SER A 193 7.80 -10.37 9.08
C SER A 193 9.01 -11.05 8.40
N SER A 194 8.78 -11.69 7.26
CA SER A 194 9.84 -12.34 6.47
C SER A 194 10.69 -11.37 5.66
N PHE A 195 10.27 -10.10 5.49
CA PHE A 195 11.06 -9.08 4.81
C PHE A 195 11.87 -8.23 5.79
N SER A 196 12.80 -7.44 5.29
CA SER A 196 13.51 -6.43 6.07
C SER A 196 12.55 -5.29 6.48
N GLN A 197 12.71 -4.76 7.69
CA GLN A 197 11.86 -3.69 8.22
C GLN A 197 12.57 -2.34 8.17
N TRP A 198 11.88 -1.35 7.65
CA TRP A 198 12.33 0.02 7.43
C TRP A 198 11.36 1.02 8.06
N PRO A 199 11.78 2.27 8.29
CA PRO A 199 10.83 3.30 8.70
C PRO A 199 9.76 3.53 7.64
N SER A 200 8.65 4.14 8.03
CA SER A 200 7.60 4.57 7.09
C SER A 200 8.13 5.57 6.06
N SER A 201 7.32 5.93 5.07
CA SER A 201 7.69 6.96 4.09
C SER A 201 8.03 8.30 4.75
N LEU A 202 7.30 8.70 5.81
CA LEU A 202 7.65 9.86 6.63
C LEU A 202 9.04 9.74 7.25
N GLY A 203 9.37 8.55 7.78
CA GLY A 203 10.70 8.31 8.34
C GLY A 203 11.79 8.31 7.29
N LEU A 204 11.55 7.75 6.11
CA LEU A 204 12.48 7.86 4.99
C LEU A 204 12.72 9.33 4.62
N ALA A 205 11.67 10.17 4.59
CA ALA A 205 11.78 11.61 4.35
C ALA A 205 12.52 12.33 5.48
N ALA A 206 12.30 11.92 6.74
CA ALA A 206 13.01 12.49 7.89
C ALA A 206 14.53 12.30 7.79
N THR A 207 15.02 11.27 7.10
CA THR A 207 16.47 11.09 6.90
C THR A 207 17.11 12.13 5.97
N ARG A 208 16.33 12.79 5.10
CA ARG A 208 16.83 13.71 4.04
C ARG A 208 17.87 13.06 3.10
N ASP A 209 18.00 11.74 3.08
CA ASP A 209 19.04 10.98 2.39
C ASP A 209 18.44 10.19 1.20
N THR A 210 18.53 10.79 0.01
CA THR A 210 18.04 10.18 -1.25
C THR A 210 18.81 8.91 -1.64
N LEU A 211 20.08 8.77 -1.21
CA LEU A 211 20.87 7.57 -1.47
C LEU A 211 20.38 6.41 -0.60
N LEU A 212 20.05 6.70 0.66
CA LEU A 212 19.43 5.72 1.57
C LEU A 212 18.09 5.26 1.01
N VAL A 213 17.22 6.17 0.55
CA VAL A 213 15.90 5.85 -0.02
C VAL A 213 16.04 5.02 -1.30
N ARG A 214 16.98 5.36 -2.20
CA ARG A 214 17.28 4.54 -3.38
C ARG A 214 17.81 3.15 -2.99
N GLY A 215 18.66 3.08 -1.96
CA GLY A 215 19.17 1.83 -1.38
C GLY A 215 18.06 0.95 -0.81
N PHE A 216 17.11 1.56 -0.08
CA PHE A 216 15.90 0.90 0.40
C PHE A 216 15.10 0.29 -0.77
N GLY A 217 14.76 1.11 -1.78
CA GLY A 217 14.01 0.65 -2.94
C GLY A 217 14.70 -0.51 -3.67
N ASN A 218 16.04 -0.48 -3.78
CA ASN A 218 16.82 -1.57 -4.38
C ASN A 218 16.75 -2.87 -3.55
N ILE A 219 16.76 -2.79 -2.22
CA ILE A 219 16.60 -3.96 -1.34
C ILE A 219 15.17 -4.50 -1.45
N ALA A 220 14.18 -3.63 -1.33
CA ALA A 220 12.77 -4.00 -1.45
C ALA A 220 12.46 -4.65 -2.81
N ARG A 221 13.03 -4.14 -3.90
CA ARG A 221 12.96 -4.74 -5.24
C ARG A 221 13.48 -6.17 -5.26
N GLN A 222 14.62 -6.43 -4.63
CA GLN A 222 15.21 -7.77 -4.57
C GLN A 222 14.31 -8.73 -3.78
N GLU A 223 13.80 -8.28 -2.63
CA GLU A 223 12.88 -9.07 -1.80
C GLU A 223 11.57 -9.36 -2.54
N TYR A 224 10.98 -8.37 -3.22
CA TYR A 224 9.78 -8.56 -4.04
C TYR A 224 10.01 -9.55 -5.20
N ASN A 225 11.08 -9.35 -5.96
CA ASN A 225 11.43 -10.27 -7.06
C ASN A 225 11.62 -11.71 -6.58
N SER A 226 12.19 -11.90 -5.38
CA SER A 226 12.43 -13.23 -4.84
C SER A 226 11.16 -14.05 -4.60
N VAL A 227 10.03 -13.37 -4.41
CA VAL A 227 8.71 -13.99 -4.19
C VAL A 227 7.74 -13.80 -5.37
N GLY A 228 8.21 -13.25 -6.49
CA GLY A 228 7.43 -13.08 -7.72
C GLY A 228 6.55 -11.84 -7.78
N ILE A 229 6.71 -10.87 -6.87
CA ILE A 229 6.02 -9.58 -6.95
C ILE A 229 6.73 -8.71 -7.99
N LYS A 230 5.97 -8.22 -8.99
CA LYS A 230 6.50 -7.44 -10.12
C LYS A 230 5.90 -6.04 -10.24
N LEU A 231 4.90 -5.70 -9.41
CA LEU A 231 4.26 -4.39 -9.40
C LEU A 231 4.11 -3.89 -7.96
N ALA A 232 4.65 -2.72 -7.68
CA ALA A 232 4.53 -1.99 -6.44
C ALA A 232 3.43 -0.93 -6.57
N LEU A 233 2.32 -1.05 -5.80
CA LEU A 233 1.23 -0.06 -5.76
C LEU A 233 1.65 1.15 -4.90
N HIS A 234 2.84 1.63 -5.13
CA HIS A 234 3.51 2.71 -4.42
C HIS A 234 4.69 3.27 -5.26
N PRO A 235 5.34 4.42 -4.88
CA PRO A 235 5.13 5.21 -3.67
C PRO A 235 3.86 6.07 -3.71
N MET A 236 3.46 6.59 -2.51
CA MET A 236 2.54 7.70 -2.40
C MET A 236 3.32 9.01 -2.52
N ALA A 237 3.03 9.77 -3.58
CA ALA A 237 3.62 11.08 -3.84
C ALA A 237 2.71 12.25 -3.39
N ASP A 238 1.66 11.93 -2.64
CA ASP A 238 0.76 12.88 -2.01
C ASP A 238 1.51 13.72 -0.94
N LEU A 239 1.03 14.93 -0.68
CA LEU A 239 1.57 15.81 0.37
C LEU A 239 0.68 15.79 1.62
N SER A 240 1.29 15.87 2.81
CA SER A 240 0.56 15.93 4.07
C SER A 240 0.29 17.36 4.52
N THR A 241 -0.28 18.20 3.64
CA THR A 241 -0.63 19.59 3.95
C THR A 241 -1.82 19.69 4.90
N GLU A 242 -2.73 18.70 4.87
CA GLU A 242 -3.82 18.58 5.83
C GLU A 242 -3.44 17.58 6.94
N PRO A 243 -3.13 18.06 8.15
CA PRO A 243 -2.57 17.22 9.22
C PRO A 243 -3.56 16.20 9.81
N ARG A 244 -4.87 16.41 9.65
CA ARG A 244 -5.92 15.49 10.13
C ARG A 244 -6.09 14.26 9.26
N TRP A 245 -5.57 14.28 8.02
CA TRP A 245 -5.75 13.20 7.06
C TRP A 245 -5.10 11.89 7.50
N GLY A 246 -5.89 10.80 7.51
CA GLY A 246 -5.48 9.50 8.04
C GLY A 246 -4.39 8.76 7.25
N ARG A 247 -4.01 9.23 6.03
CA ARG A 247 -3.00 8.58 5.19
C ARG A 247 -1.65 9.31 5.14
N THR A 248 -1.46 10.32 5.97
CA THR A 248 -0.20 11.08 6.11
C THR A 248 1.01 10.16 6.24
N ASN A 249 0.90 9.05 6.98
CA ASN A 249 1.97 8.07 7.19
C ASN A 249 2.54 7.46 5.89
N GLY A 250 1.76 7.40 4.81
CA GLY A 250 2.20 6.90 3.51
C GLY A 250 2.99 7.91 2.67
N THR A 251 2.94 9.19 3.03
CA THR A 251 3.54 10.32 2.30
C THR A 251 5.00 10.57 2.70
N PHE A 252 5.68 11.45 1.96
CA PHE A 252 7.01 11.96 2.33
C PHE A 252 6.96 13.29 3.08
N GLY A 253 5.79 13.68 3.61
CA GLY A 253 5.59 14.91 4.36
C GLY A 253 4.90 16.01 3.55
N GLU A 254 4.98 17.26 4.01
CA GLU A 254 4.28 18.40 3.42
C GLU A 254 5.08 19.20 2.39
N ASP A 255 6.42 19.06 2.39
CA ASP A 255 7.29 19.75 1.44
C ASP A 255 7.29 19.06 0.07
N ALA A 256 6.84 19.77 -0.96
CA ALA A 256 6.70 19.20 -2.29
C ALA A 256 8.05 18.84 -2.95
N HIS A 257 9.11 19.62 -2.73
CA HIS A 257 10.42 19.35 -3.31
C HIS A 257 11.13 18.20 -2.61
N LEU A 258 11.04 18.09 -1.29
CA LEU A 258 11.51 16.92 -0.57
C LEU A 258 10.76 15.67 -1.03
N SER A 259 9.42 15.72 -1.09
CA SER A 259 8.59 14.63 -1.60
C SER A 259 8.99 14.22 -3.02
N ALA A 260 9.28 15.19 -3.90
CA ALA A 260 9.76 14.91 -5.25
C ALA A 260 11.10 14.17 -5.25
N GLN A 261 12.07 14.61 -4.44
CA GLN A 261 13.38 13.97 -4.32
C GLN A 261 13.26 12.53 -3.78
N MET A 262 12.44 12.33 -2.74
CA MET A 262 12.22 11.02 -2.13
C MET A 262 11.45 10.09 -3.09
N THR A 263 10.41 10.57 -3.76
CA THR A 263 9.67 9.84 -4.80
C THR A 263 10.59 9.39 -5.93
N LYS A 264 11.45 10.29 -6.43
CA LYS A 264 12.42 9.96 -7.47
C LYS A 264 13.38 8.87 -7.02
N ALA A 265 13.97 9.02 -5.85
CA ALA A 265 14.92 8.04 -5.29
C ALA A 265 14.26 6.67 -5.08
N TYR A 266 13.03 6.67 -4.60
CA TYR A 266 12.22 5.49 -4.36
C TYR A 266 11.94 4.73 -5.67
N VAL A 267 11.39 5.40 -6.67
CA VAL A 267 11.09 4.81 -7.99
C VAL A 267 12.35 4.24 -8.64
N LEU A 268 13.45 5.02 -8.64
CA LEU A 268 14.73 4.55 -9.18
C LEU A 268 15.30 3.35 -8.40
N GLY A 269 15.01 3.22 -7.11
CA GLY A 269 15.37 2.05 -6.31
C GLY A 269 14.63 0.78 -6.76
N PHE A 270 13.32 0.88 -6.97
CA PHE A 270 12.47 -0.24 -7.40
C PHE A 270 12.63 -0.59 -8.88
N GLN A 271 12.70 0.40 -9.75
CA GLN A 271 12.74 0.19 -11.20
C GLN A 271 14.14 0.09 -11.78
N GLY A 272 15.15 0.69 -11.12
CA GLY A 272 16.45 0.98 -11.73
C GLY A 272 16.40 2.26 -12.56
N ASP A 273 17.44 2.52 -13.34
CA ASP A 273 17.49 3.68 -14.25
C ASP A 273 16.60 3.48 -15.50
N SER A 274 16.26 2.25 -15.80
CA SER A 274 15.28 1.82 -16.81
C SER A 274 14.63 0.53 -16.36
N LEU A 275 13.37 0.33 -16.75
CA LEU A 275 12.64 -0.90 -16.47
C LEU A 275 13.27 -2.08 -17.22
N ASP A 276 13.53 -3.19 -16.52
CA ASP A 276 14.08 -4.44 -17.06
C ASP A 276 13.55 -5.66 -16.29
N VAL A 277 14.08 -6.85 -16.60
CA VAL A 277 13.67 -8.13 -16.00
C VAL A 277 13.94 -8.21 -14.48
N ASN A 278 14.88 -7.41 -13.97
CA ASN A 278 15.22 -7.34 -12.54
C ASN A 278 14.40 -6.26 -11.81
N SER A 279 13.65 -5.45 -12.53
CA SER A 279 12.85 -4.37 -11.98
C SER A 279 11.58 -4.88 -11.30
N VAL A 280 11.05 -4.06 -10.42
CA VAL A 280 9.66 -4.06 -9.97
C VAL A 280 9.06 -2.74 -10.41
N ALA A 281 8.02 -2.78 -11.23
CA ALA A 281 7.35 -1.57 -11.70
C ALA A 281 6.70 -0.82 -10.54
N CYS A 282 6.78 0.50 -10.54
CA CYS A 282 6.08 1.36 -9.59
C CYS A 282 4.80 1.92 -10.21
N MET A 283 3.71 1.85 -9.46
CA MET A 283 2.47 2.56 -9.70
C MET A 283 2.41 3.73 -8.72
N THR A 284 2.99 4.87 -9.11
CA THR A 284 3.03 6.04 -8.24
C THR A 284 1.62 6.61 -8.06
N LYS A 285 1.29 6.96 -6.82
CA LYS A 285 -0.06 7.39 -6.43
C LYS A 285 -0.02 8.56 -5.45
N HIS A 286 -1.10 9.33 -5.32
CA HIS A 286 -2.32 9.29 -6.11
C HIS A 286 -2.40 10.55 -6.97
N PHE A 287 -2.24 10.41 -8.25
CA PHE A 287 -2.22 11.57 -9.17
C PHE A 287 -3.60 12.26 -9.21
N SER A 288 -3.69 13.53 -9.11
CA SER A 288 -2.68 14.60 -9.13
C SER A 288 -2.32 15.15 -7.73
N GLY A 289 -2.40 14.35 -6.69
CA GLY A 289 -2.13 14.71 -5.30
C GLY A 289 -3.36 14.57 -4.40
N GLY A 290 -3.30 13.68 -3.39
CA GLY A 290 -4.41 13.33 -2.51
C GLY A 290 -4.44 14.11 -1.20
N GLY A 291 -3.50 15.03 -0.94
CA GLY A 291 -3.29 15.68 0.35
C GLY A 291 -4.39 16.64 0.83
N PRO A 292 -4.95 17.53 -0.01
CA PRO A 292 -5.85 18.61 0.44
C PRO A 292 -7.29 18.10 0.67
N GLN A 293 -7.44 17.22 1.63
CA GLN A 293 -8.72 16.63 2.00
C GLN A 293 -9.53 17.58 2.87
N LYS A 294 -10.73 17.93 2.47
CA LYS A 294 -11.63 18.79 3.25
C LYS A 294 -11.80 18.23 4.66
N ASP A 295 -11.45 19.02 5.66
CA ASP A 295 -11.48 18.66 7.08
C ASP A 295 -10.65 17.40 7.44
N GLY A 296 -9.70 16.99 6.60
CA GLY A 296 -8.91 15.78 6.79
C GLY A 296 -9.66 14.47 6.51
N GLU A 297 -10.86 14.55 5.95
CA GLU A 297 -11.72 13.39 5.71
C GLU A 297 -11.29 12.63 4.46
N ASP A 298 -11.15 11.30 4.58
CA ASP A 298 -10.59 10.47 3.52
C ASP A 298 -11.63 10.08 2.47
N PRO A 299 -11.34 10.16 1.15
CA PRO A 299 -12.28 9.86 0.08
C PRO A 299 -12.54 8.37 -0.16
N HIS A 300 -12.02 7.47 0.68
CA HIS A 300 -12.55 6.11 0.76
C HIS A 300 -14.00 6.11 1.26
N PHE A 301 -14.47 7.20 1.86
CA PHE A 301 -15.80 7.37 2.45
C PHE A 301 -16.56 8.50 1.80
N PRO A 302 -17.91 8.43 1.74
CA PRO A 302 -18.73 9.45 1.06
C PRO A 302 -18.56 10.86 1.61
N TYR A 303 -18.29 10.99 2.90
CA TYR A 303 -18.12 12.28 3.57
C TYR A 303 -16.78 12.96 3.23
N GLY A 304 -15.76 12.20 2.81
CA GLY A 304 -14.42 12.71 2.45
C GLY A 304 -14.20 12.90 0.95
N LYS A 305 -15.24 12.86 0.12
CA LYS A 305 -15.10 12.93 -1.34
C LYS A 305 -14.54 14.23 -1.90
N GLU A 306 -14.61 15.34 -1.16
CA GLU A 306 -14.17 16.64 -1.62
C GLU A 306 -12.71 16.91 -1.27
N GLN A 307 -11.91 17.25 -2.27
CA GLN A 307 -10.60 17.89 -2.09
C GLN A 307 -10.75 19.37 -2.39
N ILE A 308 -10.27 20.22 -1.47
CA ILE A 308 -10.44 21.66 -1.57
C ILE A 308 -9.09 22.38 -1.57
N TYR A 309 -9.05 23.51 -2.26
CA TYR A 309 -7.82 24.27 -2.47
C TYR A 309 -8.03 25.75 -2.07
N PRO A 310 -8.31 26.02 -0.78
CA PRO A 310 -8.59 27.38 -0.31
C PRO A 310 -7.38 28.33 -0.44
N GLY A 311 -6.17 27.79 -0.52
CA GLY A 311 -4.94 28.53 -0.78
C GLY A 311 -4.60 28.70 -2.26
N ASP A 312 -5.46 28.24 -3.20
CA ASP A 312 -5.22 28.25 -4.65
C ASP A 312 -3.91 27.54 -5.03
N ASN A 313 -3.60 26.41 -4.35
CA ASN A 313 -2.28 25.78 -4.37
C ASN A 313 -2.26 24.40 -5.05
N PHE A 314 -3.18 24.14 -5.99
CA PHE A 314 -3.27 22.88 -6.73
C PHE A 314 -1.95 22.48 -7.39
N ASP A 315 -1.25 23.42 -8.01
CA ASP A 315 0.01 23.15 -8.73
C ASP A 315 1.14 22.67 -7.80
N TYR A 316 1.12 23.06 -6.53
CA TYR A 316 2.09 22.59 -5.53
C TYR A 316 2.00 21.07 -5.32
N HIS A 317 0.80 20.51 -5.36
CA HIS A 317 0.56 19.08 -5.21
C HIS A 317 0.99 18.26 -6.43
N LEU A 318 1.23 18.90 -7.58
CA LEU A 318 1.77 18.27 -8.77
C LEU A 318 3.30 18.11 -8.73
N ILE A 319 4.03 18.91 -7.95
CA ILE A 319 5.50 18.93 -7.94
C ILE A 319 6.11 17.54 -7.69
N PRO A 320 5.64 16.72 -6.71
CA PRO A 320 6.19 15.38 -6.49
C PRO A 320 6.09 14.45 -7.70
N PHE A 321 5.09 14.64 -8.55
CA PHE A 321 4.93 13.90 -9.80
C PHE A 321 5.83 14.48 -10.90
N LEU A 322 5.80 15.80 -11.11
CA LEU A 322 6.50 16.46 -12.20
C LEU A 322 8.02 16.44 -12.03
N GLU A 323 8.52 16.61 -10.80
CA GLU A 323 9.96 16.64 -10.51
C GLU A 323 10.47 15.28 -9.97
N GLY A 324 9.59 14.41 -9.49
CA GLY A 324 9.92 13.13 -8.88
C GLY A 324 9.58 11.93 -9.77
N ALA A 325 8.30 11.56 -9.83
CA ALA A 325 7.83 10.34 -10.47
C ALA A 325 8.11 10.25 -11.97
N PHE A 326 7.80 11.30 -12.74
CA PHE A 326 8.00 11.29 -14.20
C PHE A 326 9.47 11.35 -14.61
N PRO A 327 10.34 12.16 -13.98
CA PRO A 327 11.78 12.11 -14.24
C PRO A 327 12.41 10.75 -13.88
N ALA A 328 11.86 10.02 -12.90
CA ALA A 328 12.26 8.66 -12.58
C ALA A 328 11.62 7.60 -13.50
N LYS A 329 10.79 8.03 -14.48
CA LYS A 329 10.10 7.15 -15.43
C LYS A 329 9.23 6.11 -14.74
N THR A 330 8.42 6.52 -13.74
CA THR A 330 7.46 5.61 -13.10
C THR A 330 6.65 4.86 -14.17
N ALA A 331 6.55 3.54 -14.03
CA ALA A 331 5.90 2.71 -15.05
C ALA A 331 4.40 2.95 -15.13
N GLN A 332 3.78 3.16 -13.97
CA GLN A 332 2.33 3.28 -13.86
C GLN A 332 1.94 4.45 -12.96
N ILE A 333 0.73 4.95 -13.14
CA ILE A 333 0.11 6.01 -12.32
C ILE A 333 -1.26 5.55 -11.86
N MET A 334 -1.60 5.89 -10.61
CA MET A 334 -2.95 5.71 -10.05
C MET A 334 -3.53 7.08 -9.71
N PRO A 335 -4.62 7.51 -10.38
CA PRO A 335 -5.40 8.68 -9.95
C PRO A 335 -6.19 8.35 -8.68
N TYR A 336 -6.44 9.37 -7.83
CA TYR A 336 -7.12 9.19 -6.56
C TYR A 336 -8.65 9.12 -6.71
N TYR A 337 -9.35 8.98 -5.57
CA TYR A 337 -10.81 8.98 -5.52
C TYR A 337 -11.42 10.38 -5.55
N GLY A 338 -10.78 11.32 -4.84
CA GLY A 338 -11.34 12.61 -4.50
C GLY A 338 -11.78 13.44 -5.70
N ILE A 339 -12.64 14.40 -5.43
CA ILE A 339 -13.10 15.41 -6.41
C ILE A 339 -12.23 16.65 -6.19
N PRO A 340 -11.38 17.06 -7.13
CA PRO A 340 -10.64 18.33 -7.04
C PRO A 340 -11.61 19.49 -7.29
N MET A 341 -12.23 19.97 -6.20
CA MET A 341 -13.29 20.96 -6.28
C MET A 341 -12.82 22.24 -6.98
N ASP A 342 -13.55 22.60 -8.04
CA ASP A 342 -13.35 23.84 -8.80
C ASP A 342 -11.96 24.01 -9.47
N GLN A 343 -11.16 22.93 -9.57
CA GLN A 343 -9.85 22.94 -10.23
C GLN A 343 -9.91 22.53 -11.71
N THR A 344 -11.02 21.97 -12.16
CA THR A 344 -11.16 21.41 -13.50
C THR A 344 -12.52 21.71 -14.12
N ASP A 345 -12.71 21.35 -15.39
CA ASP A 345 -13.96 21.64 -16.10
C ASP A 345 -15.20 20.97 -15.48
N GLU A 346 -15.01 19.90 -14.70
CA GLU A 346 -16.10 19.18 -14.04
C GLU A 346 -15.67 18.70 -12.64
N ASN A 347 -16.56 18.81 -11.66
CA ASN A 347 -16.34 18.32 -10.31
C ASN A 347 -16.66 16.83 -10.21
N VAL A 348 -15.70 15.99 -10.61
CA VAL A 348 -15.78 14.52 -10.57
C VAL A 348 -14.45 13.94 -10.05
N GLY A 349 -14.50 12.73 -9.51
CA GLY A 349 -13.31 12.02 -9.05
C GLY A 349 -12.23 11.93 -10.12
N PHE A 350 -10.96 11.95 -9.71
CA PHE A 350 -9.81 12.07 -10.62
C PHE A 350 -9.83 11.07 -11.77
N ALA A 351 -10.19 9.80 -11.53
CA ALA A 351 -10.23 8.77 -12.58
C ALA A 351 -11.37 8.96 -13.60
N PHE A 352 -12.35 9.83 -13.31
CA PHE A 352 -13.45 10.20 -14.22
C PHE A 352 -13.20 11.54 -14.91
N ASN A 353 -12.11 12.23 -14.57
CA ASN A 353 -11.86 13.62 -14.92
C ASN A 353 -11.01 13.75 -16.17
N LYS A 354 -11.62 14.25 -17.26
CA LYS A 354 -10.94 14.43 -18.54
C LYS A 354 -9.81 15.44 -18.48
N SER A 355 -9.93 16.50 -17.67
CA SER A 355 -8.88 17.51 -17.53
C SER A 355 -7.62 16.91 -16.88
N ILE A 356 -7.79 16.03 -15.89
CA ILE A 356 -6.69 15.35 -15.21
C ILE A 356 -6.07 14.25 -16.09
N ILE A 357 -6.90 13.32 -16.57
CA ILE A 357 -6.36 12.12 -17.26
C ILE A 357 -5.96 12.43 -18.69
N THR A 358 -6.85 13.02 -19.48
CA THR A 358 -6.55 13.29 -20.90
C THR A 358 -5.64 14.49 -21.05
N LYS A 359 -6.12 15.69 -20.62
CA LYS A 359 -5.41 16.93 -20.94
C LYS A 359 -4.08 17.04 -20.20
N MET A 360 -4.03 16.67 -18.90
CA MET A 360 -2.81 16.79 -18.11
C MET A 360 -1.87 15.59 -18.31
N LEU A 361 -2.28 14.36 -17.98
CA LEU A 361 -1.40 13.18 -18.06
C LEU A 361 -1.05 12.81 -19.51
N ARG A 362 -2.07 12.61 -20.37
CA ARG A 362 -1.81 12.12 -21.73
C ARG A 362 -1.27 13.21 -22.66
N ASP A 363 -1.91 14.39 -22.68
CA ASP A 363 -1.63 15.41 -23.68
C ASP A 363 -0.48 16.33 -23.30
N SER A 364 -0.42 16.82 -22.05
CA SER A 364 0.62 17.76 -21.60
C SER A 364 1.88 17.05 -21.15
N ILE A 365 1.78 16.09 -20.22
CA ILE A 365 2.91 15.34 -19.67
C ILE A 365 3.41 14.27 -20.65
N LYS A 366 2.57 13.83 -21.59
CA LYS A 366 2.87 12.74 -22.55
C LYS A 366 3.16 11.39 -21.87
N PHE A 367 2.51 11.14 -20.73
CA PHE A 367 2.67 9.87 -20.04
C PHE A 367 2.07 8.72 -20.86
N ASP A 368 2.91 7.76 -21.30
CA ASP A 368 2.49 6.58 -22.09
C ASP A 368 2.53 5.27 -21.29
N GLY A 369 2.67 5.34 -19.97
CA GLY A 369 2.52 4.18 -19.09
C GLY A 369 1.07 3.85 -18.78
N VAL A 370 0.86 2.78 -17.99
CA VAL A 370 -0.48 2.35 -17.55
C VAL A 370 -1.08 3.35 -16.56
N ILE A 371 -2.32 3.75 -16.78
CA ILE A 371 -3.13 4.48 -15.80
C ILE A 371 -4.16 3.50 -15.23
N CYS A 372 -3.98 3.13 -13.96
CA CYS A 372 -4.86 2.23 -13.24
C CYS A 372 -5.72 3.03 -12.25
N THR A 373 -7.03 2.85 -12.27
CA THR A 373 -7.89 3.52 -11.29
C THR A 373 -7.58 3.03 -9.88
N ASP A 374 -7.88 3.83 -8.88
CA ASP A 374 -7.98 3.34 -7.52
C ASP A 374 -9.17 2.38 -7.37
N TRP A 375 -9.35 1.74 -6.21
CA TRP A 375 -10.18 0.55 -6.01
C TRP A 375 -11.68 0.83 -5.91
N ASN A 376 -12.49 0.01 -6.61
CA ASN A 376 -13.96 -0.01 -6.49
C ASN A 376 -14.66 1.32 -6.84
N ILE A 377 -14.28 1.96 -7.95
CA ILE A 377 -14.95 3.18 -8.45
C ILE A 377 -16.13 2.89 -9.37
N ILE A 378 -16.27 1.65 -9.86
CA ILE A 378 -17.34 1.25 -10.80
C ILE A 378 -18.51 0.62 -10.06
N ASN A 379 -18.24 -0.44 -9.29
CA ASN A 379 -19.25 -1.21 -8.57
C ASN A 379 -19.13 -0.98 -7.08
N GLY A 380 -20.26 -0.99 -6.40
CA GLY A 380 -20.28 -1.15 -4.94
C GLY A 380 -19.86 -2.58 -4.54
N SER A 381 -19.51 -2.75 -3.29
CA SER A 381 -19.17 -4.03 -2.69
C SER A 381 -20.08 -4.33 -1.49
N LYS A 382 -19.92 -5.50 -0.88
CA LYS A 382 -20.59 -5.82 0.39
C LYS A 382 -20.19 -4.90 1.55
N PHE A 383 -19.13 -4.12 1.38
CA PHE A 383 -18.52 -3.26 2.41
C PHE A 383 -18.69 -1.77 2.15
N GLY A 384 -19.43 -1.39 1.12
CA GLY A 384 -19.71 0.00 0.80
C GLY A 384 -20.17 0.21 -0.64
N GLU A 385 -20.64 1.40 -0.91
CA GLU A 385 -21.00 1.85 -2.25
C GLU A 385 -19.77 2.06 -3.15
N ALA A 386 -19.98 2.19 -4.45
CA ALA A 386 -18.92 2.54 -5.37
C ALA A 386 -18.37 3.94 -5.06
N ARG A 387 -17.04 4.10 -5.07
CA ARG A 387 -16.38 5.40 -4.89
C ARG A 387 -16.43 6.23 -6.17
N ALA A 388 -17.63 6.36 -6.73
CA ALA A 388 -17.92 7.02 -8.00
C ALA A 388 -18.25 8.51 -7.78
N TRP A 389 -17.38 9.20 -7.07
CA TRP A 389 -17.66 10.56 -6.60
C TRP A 389 -17.85 11.55 -7.74
N GLY A 390 -18.96 12.28 -7.68
CA GLY A 390 -19.41 13.21 -8.71
C GLY A 390 -20.10 12.56 -9.91
N VAL A 391 -20.11 11.22 -10.00
CA VAL A 391 -20.80 10.44 -11.03
C VAL A 391 -21.68 9.33 -10.43
N GLU A 392 -22.14 9.49 -9.22
CA GLU A 392 -22.93 8.50 -8.48
C GLU A 392 -24.22 8.08 -9.22
N LYS A 393 -24.78 9.00 -10.02
CA LYS A 393 -26.00 8.77 -10.81
C LYS A 393 -25.80 7.91 -12.04
N LEU A 394 -24.57 7.76 -12.52
CA LEU A 394 -24.26 6.91 -13.67
C LEU A 394 -24.35 5.43 -13.28
N THR A 395 -24.82 4.61 -14.22
CA THR A 395 -24.78 3.16 -14.09
C THR A 395 -23.34 2.64 -14.12
N PRO A 396 -23.06 1.43 -13.63
CA PRO A 396 -21.72 0.82 -13.77
C PRO A 396 -21.20 0.79 -15.21
N LEU A 397 -22.07 0.56 -16.20
CA LEU A 397 -21.71 0.58 -17.62
C LEU A 397 -21.24 1.97 -18.08
N GLU A 398 -21.99 3.02 -17.73
CA GLU A 398 -21.66 4.40 -18.05
C GLU A 398 -20.38 4.87 -17.33
N ARG A 399 -20.17 4.48 -16.07
CA ARG A 399 -18.94 4.74 -15.34
C ARG A 399 -17.73 4.09 -16.01
N THR A 400 -17.87 2.81 -16.41
CA THR A 400 -16.82 2.07 -17.14
C THR A 400 -16.46 2.78 -18.43
N LYS A 401 -17.48 3.19 -19.20
CA LYS A 401 -17.27 3.97 -20.42
C LYS A 401 -16.52 5.26 -20.16
N LYS A 402 -16.97 6.06 -19.17
CA LYS A 402 -16.36 7.35 -18.84
C LYS A 402 -14.88 7.20 -18.46
N VAL A 403 -14.52 6.19 -17.64
CA VAL A 403 -13.13 5.89 -17.24
C VAL A 403 -12.25 5.56 -18.46
N ILE A 404 -12.76 4.75 -19.40
CA ILE A 404 -12.02 4.40 -20.62
C ILE A 404 -11.90 5.61 -21.57
N ASP A 405 -12.97 6.37 -21.74
CA ASP A 405 -13.02 7.55 -22.62
C ASP A 405 -12.04 8.65 -22.17
N VAL A 406 -11.86 8.83 -20.86
CA VAL A 406 -10.89 9.82 -20.36
C VAL A 406 -9.44 9.36 -20.48
N GLY A 407 -9.16 8.05 -20.70
CA GLY A 407 -7.82 7.56 -21.00
C GLY A 407 -7.19 6.64 -19.96
N CYS A 408 -7.95 6.13 -18.97
CA CYS A 408 -7.48 5.06 -18.08
C CYS A 408 -7.37 3.72 -18.82
N ASP A 409 -6.48 2.86 -18.34
CA ASP A 409 -6.14 1.58 -18.97
C ASP A 409 -6.58 0.37 -18.15
N GLN A 410 -6.62 0.50 -16.80
CA GLN A 410 -6.89 -0.62 -15.92
C GLN A 410 -7.79 -0.20 -14.76
N PHE A 411 -8.61 -1.13 -14.28
CA PHE A 411 -9.59 -0.94 -13.21
C PHE A 411 -9.12 -1.63 -11.92
N GLY A 412 -8.90 -0.87 -10.85
CA GLY A 412 -8.50 -1.36 -9.56
C GLY A 412 -9.67 -1.90 -8.74
N GLY A 413 -9.49 -3.08 -8.09
CA GLY A 413 -10.47 -3.68 -7.19
C GLY A 413 -11.72 -4.25 -7.84
N GLU A 414 -11.84 -4.14 -9.15
CA GLU A 414 -13.02 -4.55 -9.93
C GLU A 414 -12.84 -5.94 -10.56
N THR A 415 -13.96 -6.59 -10.88
CA THR A 415 -13.96 -7.92 -11.51
C THR A 415 -15.08 -8.08 -12.55
N SER A 416 -15.39 -7.03 -13.30
CA SER A 416 -16.54 -6.97 -14.21
C SER A 416 -16.15 -6.72 -15.68
N PRO A 417 -15.34 -7.60 -16.31
CA PRO A 417 -14.94 -7.46 -17.72
C PRO A 417 -16.12 -7.50 -18.68
N GLU A 418 -17.25 -8.09 -18.28
CA GLU A 418 -18.50 -8.11 -19.02
C GLU A 418 -19.03 -6.72 -19.40
N LEU A 419 -18.73 -5.68 -18.60
CA LEU A 419 -19.13 -4.30 -18.92
C LEU A 419 -18.35 -3.76 -20.14
N ILE A 420 -17.07 -4.08 -20.27
CA ILE A 420 -16.26 -3.68 -21.44
C ILE A 420 -16.75 -4.43 -22.69
N ILE A 421 -17.00 -5.74 -22.56
CA ILE A 421 -17.51 -6.57 -23.66
C ILE A 421 -18.86 -6.02 -24.16
N GLU A 422 -19.76 -5.63 -23.25
CA GLU A 422 -21.05 -5.03 -23.58
C GLU A 422 -20.88 -3.70 -24.34
N LEU A 423 -19.97 -2.82 -23.87
CA LEU A 423 -19.69 -1.54 -24.51
C LEU A 423 -19.16 -1.70 -25.94
N VAL A 424 -18.30 -2.68 -26.18
CA VAL A 424 -17.75 -2.94 -27.52
C VAL A 424 -18.82 -3.58 -28.42
N ASN A 425 -19.55 -4.59 -27.93
CA ASN A 425 -20.57 -5.28 -28.71
C ASN A 425 -21.78 -4.38 -29.06
N SER A 426 -21.98 -3.30 -28.30
CA SER A 426 -23.04 -2.29 -28.58
C SER A 426 -22.51 -1.06 -29.34
N ASP A 427 -21.29 -1.13 -29.89
CA ASP A 427 -20.65 -0.04 -30.65
C ASP A 427 -20.48 1.28 -29.87
N GLN A 428 -20.56 1.23 -28.54
CA GLN A 428 -20.31 2.39 -27.67
C GLN A 428 -18.82 2.64 -27.42
N LEU A 429 -17.99 1.63 -27.66
CA LEU A 429 -16.54 1.68 -27.53
C LEU A 429 -15.89 0.90 -28.67
N SER A 430 -14.81 1.42 -29.25
CA SER A 430 -14.08 0.68 -30.27
C SER A 430 -13.09 -0.31 -29.64
N GLU A 431 -12.97 -1.51 -30.22
CA GLU A 431 -11.95 -2.48 -29.78
C GLU A 431 -10.52 -1.91 -29.93
N LYS A 432 -10.30 -1.02 -30.92
CA LYS A 432 -9.03 -0.30 -31.08
C LYS A 432 -8.64 0.50 -29.84
N ARG A 433 -9.62 1.17 -29.16
CA ARG A 433 -9.35 1.89 -27.90
C ARG A 433 -8.93 0.91 -26.79
N ILE A 434 -9.52 -0.28 -26.76
CA ILE A 434 -9.12 -1.32 -25.82
C ILE A 434 -7.68 -1.79 -26.12
N ASP A 435 -7.34 -2.02 -27.39
CA ASP A 435 -6.00 -2.43 -27.81
C ASP A 435 -4.90 -1.47 -27.33
N GLU A 436 -5.16 -0.16 -27.28
CA GLU A 436 -4.22 0.84 -26.75
C GLU A 436 -3.87 0.58 -25.27
N SER A 437 -4.87 0.27 -24.46
CA SER A 437 -4.69 -0.08 -23.05
C SER A 437 -3.96 -1.41 -22.88
N ILE A 438 -4.34 -2.41 -23.67
CA ILE A 438 -3.73 -3.75 -23.63
C ILE A 438 -2.24 -3.69 -24.01
N LYS A 439 -1.86 -2.89 -25.01
CA LYS A 439 -0.48 -2.70 -25.42
C LYS A 439 0.38 -2.13 -24.28
N ARG A 440 -0.12 -1.16 -23.52
CA ARG A 440 0.60 -0.61 -22.35
C ARG A 440 0.81 -1.67 -21.25
N ILE A 441 -0.24 -2.41 -20.91
CA ILE A 441 -0.15 -3.47 -19.88
C ILE A 441 0.78 -4.60 -20.32
N LEU A 442 0.73 -5.02 -21.58
CA LEU A 442 1.60 -6.06 -22.13
C LEU A 442 3.06 -5.60 -22.21
N ARG A 443 3.31 -4.35 -22.58
CA ARG A 443 4.68 -3.80 -22.62
C ARG A 443 5.37 -3.95 -21.27
N ASP A 444 4.68 -3.63 -20.16
CA ASP A 444 5.21 -3.83 -18.82
C ASP A 444 5.49 -5.32 -18.55
N LYS A 445 4.55 -6.22 -18.86
CA LYS A 445 4.74 -7.67 -18.66
C LYS A 445 5.94 -8.24 -19.43
N PHE A 446 6.14 -7.82 -20.68
CA PHE A 446 7.30 -8.24 -21.48
C PHE A 446 8.60 -7.65 -20.94
N THR A 447 8.61 -6.37 -20.62
CA THR A 447 9.80 -5.67 -20.10
C THR A 447 10.25 -6.27 -18.76
N LEU A 448 9.30 -6.64 -17.89
CA LEU A 448 9.58 -7.28 -16.61
C LEU A 448 9.96 -8.78 -16.73
N GLY A 449 10.02 -9.33 -17.95
CA GLY A 449 10.45 -10.70 -18.22
C GLY A 449 9.44 -11.78 -17.83
N LEU A 450 8.18 -11.44 -17.57
CA LEU A 450 7.16 -12.39 -17.13
C LEU A 450 6.88 -13.46 -18.20
N PHE A 451 6.91 -13.10 -19.48
CA PHE A 451 6.73 -14.07 -20.58
C PHE A 451 7.93 -15.00 -20.76
N ASP A 452 9.12 -14.56 -20.35
CA ASP A 452 10.34 -15.32 -20.52
C ASP A 452 10.53 -16.32 -19.38
N ASN A 453 10.45 -15.84 -18.12
CA ASN A 453 10.45 -16.70 -16.93
C ASN A 453 9.69 -16.03 -15.75
N PRO A 454 8.44 -16.43 -15.47
CA PRO A 454 7.67 -15.88 -14.34
C PRO A 454 7.90 -16.62 -13.02
N TYR A 455 8.69 -17.72 -13.01
CA TYR A 455 8.91 -18.57 -11.84
C TYR A 455 10.04 -18.06 -10.95
N VAL A 456 9.94 -18.38 -9.67
CA VAL A 456 10.94 -18.03 -8.64
C VAL A 456 11.37 -19.26 -7.85
N ASP A 457 12.57 -19.23 -7.27
CA ASP A 457 13.08 -20.31 -6.43
C ASP A 457 12.67 -20.10 -4.96
N GLU A 458 11.83 -20.98 -4.42
CA GLU A 458 11.31 -20.94 -3.05
C GLU A 458 12.43 -20.95 -1.98
N LYS A 459 13.55 -21.68 -2.23
CA LYS A 459 14.67 -21.76 -1.29
C LYS A 459 15.54 -20.51 -1.35
N ALA A 460 15.73 -19.96 -2.54
CA ALA A 460 16.44 -18.68 -2.71
C ALA A 460 15.65 -17.54 -2.06
N ALA A 461 14.33 -17.51 -2.20
CA ALA A 461 13.46 -16.54 -1.55
C ALA A 461 13.66 -16.52 -0.02
N MET A 462 13.67 -17.68 0.63
CA MET A 462 13.91 -17.79 2.09
C MET A 462 15.28 -17.26 2.53
N LYS A 463 16.31 -17.35 1.71
CA LYS A 463 17.66 -16.88 2.06
C LYS A 463 17.80 -15.38 1.87
N LEU A 464 17.13 -14.82 0.88
CA LEU A 464 17.29 -13.44 0.48
C LEU A 464 16.36 -12.51 1.27
N ALA A 465 15.08 -12.86 1.34
CA ALA A 465 14.09 -12.05 2.04
C ALA A 465 14.42 -11.96 3.53
N GLY A 466 14.48 -10.74 4.05
CA GLY A 466 14.84 -10.47 5.43
C GLY A 466 16.25 -10.97 5.81
N SER A 467 17.19 -11.04 4.86
CA SER A 467 18.58 -11.42 5.17
C SER A 467 19.17 -10.51 6.26
N LYS A 468 20.15 -11.01 7.01
CA LYS A 468 20.79 -10.24 8.08
C LYS A 468 21.30 -8.88 7.58
N GLU A 469 21.92 -8.85 6.40
CA GLU A 469 22.40 -7.61 5.78
C GLU A 469 21.26 -6.61 5.56
N PHE A 470 20.14 -7.06 5.00
CA PHE A 470 19.01 -6.19 4.69
C PHE A 470 18.33 -5.66 5.96
N ARG A 471 18.18 -6.52 6.98
CA ARG A 471 17.65 -6.12 8.29
C ARG A 471 18.55 -5.08 8.99
N GLU A 472 19.87 -5.25 8.96
CA GLU A 472 20.78 -4.27 9.56
C GLU A 472 20.72 -2.92 8.84
N LYS A 473 20.61 -2.89 7.50
CA LYS A 473 20.41 -1.64 6.75
C LYS A 473 19.08 -0.96 7.11
N GLY A 474 18.03 -1.75 7.32
CA GLY A 474 16.74 -1.25 7.81
C GLY A 474 16.86 -0.63 9.22
N LYS A 475 17.57 -1.27 10.14
CA LYS A 475 17.83 -0.72 11.48
C LYS A 475 18.62 0.59 11.45
N ILE A 476 19.61 0.70 10.56
CA ILE A 476 20.35 1.96 10.36
C ILE A 476 19.41 3.05 9.87
N ALA A 477 18.53 2.75 8.93
CA ALA A 477 17.53 3.70 8.44
C ALA A 477 16.54 4.12 9.53
N GLN A 478 16.09 3.18 10.39
CA GLN A 478 15.24 3.47 11.54
C GLN A 478 15.93 4.44 12.51
N ALA A 479 17.20 4.22 12.82
CA ALA A 479 17.95 5.11 13.70
C ALA A 479 18.09 6.52 13.11
N LYS A 480 18.47 6.61 11.82
CA LYS A 480 18.60 7.88 11.11
C LYS A 480 17.28 8.64 10.97
N SER A 481 16.15 7.94 10.93
CA SER A 481 14.82 8.55 10.79
C SER A 481 14.25 9.09 12.10
N THR A 482 14.78 8.65 13.25
CA THR A 482 14.30 9.10 14.57
C THR A 482 14.71 10.54 14.80
N VAL A 483 13.75 11.39 15.21
CA VAL A 483 13.96 12.81 15.43
C VAL A 483 14.02 13.10 16.93
N LEU A 484 15.09 13.71 17.39
CA LEU A 484 15.17 14.28 18.74
C LEU A 484 14.59 15.70 18.68
N LEU A 485 13.42 15.90 19.27
CA LEU A 485 12.73 17.20 19.28
C LEU A 485 13.24 18.11 20.39
N LYS A 486 13.43 17.54 21.59
CA LYS A 486 13.87 18.25 22.81
C LYS A 486 14.80 17.36 23.61
N ASN A 487 15.81 17.97 24.24
CA ASN A 487 16.67 17.27 25.20
C ASN A 487 17.23 18.25 26.24
N ASN A 488 16.77 18.16 27.47
CA ASN A 488 17.25 18.91 28.61
C ASN A 488 18.44 18.22 29.27
N ASN A 489 19.41 17.72 28.49
CA ASN A 489 20.62 17.03 28.92
C ASN A 489 20.38 15.65 29.62
N ILE A 490 19.20 15.04 29.41
CA ILE A 490 18.92 13.70 29.92
C ILE A 490 19.47 12.61 29.00
N LEU A 491 19.47 12.83 27.69
CA LEU A 491 19.99 11.90 26.68
C LEU A 491 21.39 12.30 26.21
N PRO A 492 22.27 11.32 25.93
CA PRO A 492 22.09 9.86 26.10
C PRO A 492 22.18 9.41 27.55
N LEU A 493 21.44 8.34 27.90
CA LEU A 493 21.47 7.74 29.23
C LEU A 493 22.82 7.06 29.51
N LYS A 494 23.20 7.05 30.79
CA LYS A 494 24.39 6.31 31.23
C LYS A 494 24.09 4.83 31.37
N LYS A 495 25.08 3.98 31.09
CA LYS A 495 24.95 2.53 31.29
C LYS A 495 24.59 2.22 32.75
N GLY A 496 23.63 1.32 32.96
CA GLY A 496 23.15 0.92 34.28
C GLY A 496 22.03 1.81 34.85
N THR A 497 21.60 2.86 34.17
CA THR A 497 20.43 3.65 34.58
C THR A 497 19.21 2.75 34.76
N LYS A 498 18.45 2.95 35.84
CA LYS A 498 17.20 2.24 36.10
C LYS A 498 16.06 2.91 35.34
N ILE A 499 15.36 2.15 34.54
CA ILE A 499 14.33 2.65 33.62
C ILE A 499 13.00 1.96 33.91
N PHE A 500 11.98 2.75 34.17
CA PHE A 500 10.60 2.29 34.02
C PHE A 500 10.17 2.55 32.58
N ALA A 501 9.78 1.48 31.85
CA ALA A 501 9.41 1.56 30.45
C ALA A 501 7.93 1.26 30.27
N ASP A 502 7.19 2.21 29.68
CA ASP A 502 5.76 2.08 29.33
C ASP A 502 5.56 2.20 27.81
N GLY A 503 4.58 1.46 27.25
CA GLY A 503 4.23 1.53 25.83
C GLY A 503 5.21 0.88 24.85
N MET A 504 6.27 0.21 25.31
CA MET A 504 7.16 -0.61 24.47
C MET A 504 6.59 -2.01 24.25
N LEU A 505 6.81 -2.59 23.07
CA LEU A 505 6.43 -3.98 22.76
C LEU A 505 7.36 -4.98 23.44
N ASN A 506 8.66 -4.63 23.55
CA ASN A 506 9.68 -5.44 24.21
C ASN A 506 10.67 -4.55 24.98
N SER A 507 10.33 -4.22 26.21
CA SER A 507 11.21 -3.41 27.08
C SER A 507 12.48 -4.15 27.53
N ASP A 508 12.54 -5.48 27.45
CA ASP A 508 13.71 -6.28 27.86
C ASP A 508 14.98 -5.93 27.09
N VAL A 509 14.87 -5.38 25.87
CA VAL A 509 16.02 -4.93 25.08
C VAL A 509 16.82 -3.82 25.78
N LEU A 510 16.20 -3.07 26.70
CA LEU A 510 16.88 -2.04 27.50
C LEU A 510 17.85 -2.63 28.51
N ASN A 511 17.65 -3.90 28.95
CA ASN A 511 18.53 -4.58 29.90
C ASN A 511 19.95 -4.85 29.36
N GLU A 512 20.17 -4.68 28.05
CA GLU A 512 21.52 -4.73 27.46
C GLU A 512 22.38 -3.55 27.93
N TYR A 513 21.75 -2.41 28.24
CA TYR A 513 22.42 -1.14 28.52
C TYR A 513 22.10 -0.57 29.92
N GLY A 514 20.88 -0.79 30.40
CA GLY A 514 20.34 -0.29 31.68
C GLY A 514 19.76 -1.38 32.55
N VAL A 515 18.86 -1.02 33.43
CA VAL A 515 18.11 -1.93 34.31
C VAL A 515 16.63 -1.56 34.23
N VAL A 516 15.81 -2.44 33.67
CA VAL A 516 14.34 -2.24 33.65
C VAL A 516 13.76 -2.54 35.02
N VAL A 517 12.91 -1.66 35.52
CA VAL A 517 12.21 -1.80 36.81
C VAL A 517 10.70 -1.80 36.60
N ASP A 518 9.97 -2.51 37.47
CA ASP A 518 8.53 -2.68 37.35
C ASP A 518 7.71 -1.54 37.98
N ASN A 519 8.35 -0.72 38.83
CA ASN A 519 7.67 0.38 39.53
C ASN A 519 8.34 1.72 39.17
N PRO A 520 7.59 2.74 38.73
CA PRO A 520 8.12 4.07 38.44
C PRO A 520 8.90 4.67 39.62
N ALA A 521 8.50 4.38 40.87
CA ALA A 521 9.17 4.90 42.06
C ALA A 521 10.63 4.43 42.20
N ASP A 522 10.97 3.23 41.70
CA ASP A 522 12.30 2.61 41.76
C ASP A 522 13.19 3.03 40.58
N ALA A 523 12.66 3.75 39.61
CA ALA A 523 13.37 4.19 38.42
C ALA A 523 14.18 5.47 38.66
N ASP A 524 15.25 5.61 37.91
CA ASP A 524 15.98 6.88 37.75
C ASP A 524 15.32 7.74 36.64
N VAL A 525 14.74 7.08 35.61
CA VAL A 525 14.14 7.70 34.43
C VAL A 525 12.89 6.94 34.02
N ILE A 526 11.86 7.66 33.60
CA ILE A 526 10.68 7.12 32.93
C ILE A 526 10.88 7.25 31.42
N LEU A 527 10.71 6.14 30.71
CA LEU A 527 10.60 6.09 29.25
C LEU A 527 9.18 5.69 28.89
N THR A 528 8.44 6.58 28.24
CA THR A 528 7.10 6.24 27.74
C THR A 528 7.01 6.40 26.23
N ARG A 529 6.40 5.41 25.56
CA ARG A 529 6.16 5.41 24.12
C ARG A 529 4.67 5.54 23.86
N ILE A 530 4.29 6.60 23.18
CA ILE A 530 2.91 6.93 22.86
C ILE A 530 2.70 7.03 21.35
N ARG A 531 1.47 7.15 20.89
CA ARG A 531 1.11 7.26 19.48
C ARG A 531 0.28 8.50 19.22
N THR A 532 0.28 8.99 17.98
CA THR A 532 -0.65 10.02 17.52
C THR A 532 -2.09 9.63 17.88
N PRO A 533 -2.86 10.48 18.56
CA PRO A 533 -4.27 10.22 18.84
C PRO A 533 -5.11 10.27 17.58
N PHE A 534 -6.27 9.60 17.61
CA PHE A 534 -7.23 9.59 16.49
C PHE A 534 -8.65 9.34 17.01
N ASP A 535 -9.64 9.55 16.15
CA ASP A 535 -11.02 9.22 16.44
C ASP A 535 -11.34 7.79 15.99
N GLU A 536 -11.81 6.95 16.91
CA GLU A 536 -12.32 5.63 16.56
C GLU A 536 -13.66 5.77 15.86
N ARG A 537 -13.75 5.31 14.60
CA ARG A 537 -14.95 5.34 13.77
C ARG A 537 -15.34 3.93 13.33
N SER A 538 -16.63 3.69 13.13
CA SER A 538 -17.16 2.36 12.80
C SER A 538 -18.44 2.38 11.95
N ASP A 539 -18.82 3.52 11.37
CA ASP A 539 -19.98 3.64 10.50
C ASP A 539 -19.77 2.88 9.19
N TYR A 540 -18.52 2.85 8.72
CA TYR A 540 -18.10 2.05 7.57
C TYR A 540 -17.07 1.01 8.00
N PHE A 541 -17.10 -0.17 7.35
CA PHE A 541 -16.21 -1.28 7.70
C PHE A 541 -14.72 -0.91 7.68
N LEU A 542 -14.28 -0.10 6.71
CA LEU A 542 -12.88 0.28 6.55
C LEU A 542 -12.41 1.37 7.51
N GLU A 543 -13.32 2.15 8.14
CA GLU A 543 -12.94 3.27 9.03
C GLU A 543 -12.04 2.85 10.17
N ARG A 544 -12.25 1.66 10.72
CA ARG A 544 -11.43 1.10 11.81
C ARG A 544 -9.95 0.95 11.47
N PHE A 545 -9.59 1.06 10.20
CA PHE A 545 -8.21 0.98 9.71
C PHE A 545 -7.62 2.35 9.35
N PHE A 546 -8.42 3.41 9.44
CA PHE A 546 -8.02 4.77 9.14
C PHE A 546 -7.93 5.56 10.44
N HIS A 547 -6.70 5.93 10.83
CA HIS A 547 -6.46 6.78 11.98
C HIS A 547 -6.60 8.24 11.56
N GLN A 548 -7.82 8.80 11.61
CA GLN A 548 -8.14 10.17 11.20
C GLN A 548 -8.80 10.96 12.32
N GLY A 549 -9.10 12.25 12.09
CA GLY A 549 -9.77 13.14 13.05
C GLY A 549 -8.80 13.82 14.01
N ARG A 550 -9.13 13.85 15.31
CA ARG A 550 -8.39 14.61 16.33
C ARG A 550 -6.89 14.33 16.33
N LEU A 551 -6.11 15.38 16.66
CA LEU A 551 -4.66 15.33 16.84
C LEU A 551 -4.24 15.58 18.30
N PHE A 552 -5.20 15.78 19.21
CA PHE A 552 -4.99 16.01 20.64
C PHE A 552 -5.40 14.78 21.45
N TYR A 553 -4.72 14.57 22.56
CA TYR A 553 -5.11 13.55 23.54
C TYR A 553 -6.35 13.97 24.30
N SER A 554 -7.28 13.05 24.56
CA SER A 554 -8.39 13.29 25.48
C SER A 554 -7.87 13.66 26.87
N THR A 555 -8.71 14.29 27.70
CA THR A 555 -8.33 14.67 29.05
C THR A 555 -7.79 13.46 29.84
N GLU A 556 -8.46 12.30 29.72
CA GLU A 556 -8.05 11.08 30.43
C GLU A 556 -6.69 10.54 29.94
N GLU A 557 -6.49 10.46 28.60
CA GLU A 557 -5.22 10.04 28.01
C GLU A 557 -4.08 10.97 28.44
N LYS A 558 -4.33 12.29 28.39
CA LYS A 558 -3.36 13.31 28.76
C LYS A 558 -3.00 13.25 30.25
N GLU A 559 -3.98 13.20 31.15
CA GLU A 559 -3.77 13.09 32.59
C GLU A 559 -2.96 11.83 32.94
N LYS A 560 -3.21 10.71 32.26
CA LYS A 560 -2.43 9.47 32.43
C LYS A 560 -0.97 9.68 32.03
N ILE A 561 -0.71 10.29 30.88
CA ILE A 561 0.66 10.55 30.39
C ILE A 561 1.37 11.52 31.34
N LEU A 562 0.78 12.66 31.63
CA LEU A 562 1.37 13.69 32.48
C LEU A 562 1.61 13.15 33.90
N GLY A 563 0.63 12.45 34.50
CA GLY A 563 0.79 11.84 35.82
C GLY A 563 1.87 10.75 35.89
N LEU A 564 2.24 10.14 34.76
CA LEU A 564 3.38 9.23 34.71
C LEU A 564 4.71 9.99 34.63
N ILE A 565 4.85 10.92 33.66
CA ILE A 565 6.11 11.63 33.40
C ILE A 565 6.52 12.62 34.50
N ASP A 566 5.58 13.10 35.31
CA ASP A 566 5.85 13.99 36.48
C ASP A 566 6.56 13.27 37.65
N GLN A 567 6.54 11.94 37.68
CA GLN A 567 7.10 11.19 38.81
C GLN A 567 8.63 11.18 38.85
N LYS A 568 9.30 11.25 37.71
CA LYS A 568 10.76 11.16 37.53
C LYS A 568 11.17 11.92 36.27
N PRO A 569 12.47 12.25 36.11
CA PRO A 569 12.98 12.68 34.81
C PRO A 569 12.50 11.76 33.71
N SER A 570 12.04 12.33 32.59
CA SER A 570 11.27 11.56 31.63
C SER A 570 11.70 11.75 30.18
N ILE A 571 11.55 10.68 29.42
CA ILE A 571 11.75 10.61 27.98
C ILE A 571 10.45 10.15 27.35
N VAL A 572 9.87 10.98 26.50
CA VAL A 572 8.66 10.64 25.73
C VAL A 572 9.03 10.37 24.27
N VAL A 573 8.62 9.25 23.73
CA VAL A 573 8.78 8.89 22.32
C VAL A 573 7.41 8.78 21.69
N VAL A 574 7.16 9.60 20.67
CA VAL A 574 5.86 9.64 19.98
C VAL A 574 5.99 8.99 18.61
N ASN A 575 5.23 7.93 18.37
CA ASN A 575 5.11 7.38 17.02
C ASN A 575 4.14 8.26 16.23
N LEU A 576 4.68 8.99 15.26
CA LEU A 576 3.95 9.97 14.46
C LEU A 576 3.49 9.36 13.12
N GLU A 577 2.29 8.81 13.11
CA GLU A 577 1.59 8.46 11.86
C GLU A 577 1.03 9.70 11.16
N ARG A 578 0.75 10.75 11.94
CA ARG A 578 0.31 12.09 11.59
C ARG A 578 0.89 13.07 12.59
N PRO A 579 0.82 14.39 12.35
CA PRO A 579 1.11 15.37 13.39
C PRO A 579 0.28 15.12 14.65
N ALA A 580 0.82 15.51 15.80
CA ALA A 580 0.13 15.45 17.09
C ALA A 580 0.35 16.75 17.88
N ILE A 581 -0.65 17.13 18.68
CA ILE A 581 -0.52 18.28 19.59
C ILE A 581 0.12 17.80 20.88
N LEU A 582 1.37 18.21 21.09
CA LEU A 582 2.23 17.74 22.18
C LEU A 582 2.61 18.83 23.17
N THR A 583 2.05 20.03 23.07
CA THR A 583 2.49 21.23 23.80
C THR A 583 2.58 21.02 25.31
N GLU A 584 1.59 20.40 25.93
CA GLU A 584 1.59 20.16 27.38
C GLU A 584 2.58 19.03 27.76
N ILE A 585 2.70 17.99 26.92
CA ILE A 585 3.66 16.90 27.13
C ILE A 585 5.10 17.42 26.96
N ASP A 586 5.31 18.26 25.95
CA ASP A 586 6.62 18.89 25.73
C ASP A 586 7.05 19.76 26.90
N ALA A 587 6.10 20.54 27.49
CA ALA A 587 6.41 21.39 28.63
C ALA A 587 6.96 20.61 29.85
N GLU A 588 6.42 19.41 30.10
CA GLU A 588 6.70 18.61 31.31
C GLU A 588 7.79 17.54 31.12
N THR A 589 8.11 17.12 29.88
CA THR A 589 9.13 16.09 29.66
C THR A 589 10.53 16.67 29.51
N ASP A 590 11.58 15.92 29.94
CA ASP A 590 12.98 16.33 29.78
C ASP A 590 13.53 16.04 28.38
N ALA A 591 13.07 14.97 27.73
CA ALA A 591 13.38 14.69 26.33
C ALA A 591 12.13 14.23 25.57
N LEU A 592 11.97 14.78 24.37
CA LEU A 592 10.91 14.42 23.45
C LEU A 592 11.50 13.94 22.13
N MET A 593 11.03 12.80 21.65
CA MET A 593 11.46 12.19 20.40
C MET A 593 10.26 11.85 19.53
N ALA A 594 10.41 12.01 18.22
CA ALA A 594 9.46 11.49 17.23
C ALA A 594 10.06 10.26 16.54
N ASP A 595 9.27 9.22 16.39
CA ASP A 595 9.62 8.04 15.62
C ASP A 595 8.59 7.78 14.50
N PHE A 596 9.07 7.16 13.42
CA PHE A 596 8.32 6.84 12.22
C PHE A 596 8.40 5.34 11.88
N GLY A 597 8.37 4.50 12.91
CA GLY A 597 8.52 3.06 12.78
C GLY A 597 9.89 2.56 13.23
N THR A 598 10.37 3.08 14.36
CA THR A 598 11.61 2.62 15.02
C THR A 598 11.30 1.42 15.92
N SER A 599 12.05 0.32 15.77
CA SER A 599 11.95 -0.84 16.64
C SER A 599 12.52 -0.56 18.05
N ASP A 600 12.04 -1.30 19.06
CA ASP A 600 12.50 -1.11 20.43
C ASP A 600 14.01 -1.36 20.60
N GLU A 601 14.60 -2.30 19.82
CA GLU A 601 16.05 -2.53 19.79
C GLU A 601 16.82 -1.29 19.30
N VAL A 602 16.33 -0.66 18.23
CA VAL A 602 16.98 0.54 17.68
C VAL A 602 16.79 1.73 18.62
N LEU A 603 15.59 1.87 19.18
CA LEU A 603 15.29 2.92 20.16
C LEU A 603 16.22 2.82 21.38
N ALA A 604 16.43 1.61 21.91
CA ALA A 604 17.37 1.38 23.02
C ALA A 604 18.78 1.87 22.66
N LYS A 605 19.28 1.55 21.47
CA LYS A 605 20.61 2.02 21.01
C LYS A 605 20.71 3.54 20.92
N ILE A 606 19.63 4.20 20.48
CA ILE A 606 19.57 5.67 20.42
C ILE A 606 19.60 6.24 21.84
N ILE A 607 18.73 5.79 22.74
CA ILE A 607 18.59 6.31 24.11
C ILE A 607 19.90 6.21 24.89
N PHE A 608 20.67 5.16 24.66
CA PHE A 608 22.00 4.97 25.30
C PHE A 608 23.19 5.52 24.49
N GLY A 609 22.94 6.25 23.41
CA GLY A 609 23.98 6.92 22.63
C GLY A 609 24.89 5.98 21.83
N ILE A 610 24.48 4.73 21.59
CA ILE A 610 25.20 3.80 20.70
C ILE A 610 25.06 4.26 19.24
N THR A 611 23.90 4.85 18.90
CA THR A 611 23.63 5.55 17.65
C THR A 611 23.00 6.90 17.95
N SER A 612 23.33 7.92 17.14
CA SER A 612 22.72 9.26 17.26
C SER A 612 21.43 9.35 16.44
N PRO A 613 20.38 10.04 16.94
CA PRO A 613 19.26 10.45 16.12
C PRO A 613 19.73 11.52 15.12
N GLU A 614 19.35 11.38 13.84
CA GLU A 614 19.77 12.30 12.77
C GLU A 614 18.55 12.90 12.04
N GLY A 615 17.35 12.42 12.37
CA GLY A 615 16.12 12.74 11.67
C GLY A 615 15.73 14.22 11.77
N LYS A 616 15.02 14.68 10.76
CA LYS A 616 14.43 16.03 10.68
C LYS A 616 12.95 15.92 10.41
N MET A 617 12.13 16.71 11.11
CA MET A 617 10.68 16.66 10.95
C MET A 617 10.25 16.83 9.49
N PRO A 618 9.44 15.91 8.95
CA PRO A 618 8.95 15.98 7.57
C PRO A 618 7.68 16.84 7.41
N PHE A 619 7.16 17.36 8.51
CA PHE A 619 6.02 18.27 8.60
C PHE A 619 6.12 19.10 9.88
N GLU A 620 5.30 20.16 9.97
CA GLU A 620 5.17 20.95 11.21
C GLU A 620 4.37 20.19 12.28
N LEU A 621 4.73 20.36 13.55
CA LEU A 621 3.89 19.95 14.68
C LEU A 621 3.06 21.14 15.16
N PRO A 622 1.73 21.10 15.03
CA PRO A 622 0.88 22.18 15.50
C PRO A 622 0.93 22.30 17.02
N SER A 623 0.85 23.52 17.53
CA SER A 623 0.87 23.79 18.97
C SER A 623 -0.51 23.64 19.64
N THR A 624 -1.59 23.89 18.89
CA THR A 624 -2.97 23.86 19.41
C THR A 624 -3.94 23.30 18.37
N TRP A 625 -5.12 22.87 18.86
CA TRP A 625 -6.19 22.44 17.96
C TRP A 625 -6.76 23.61 17.15
N GLU A 626 -6.82 24.79 17.73
CA GLU A 626 -7.26 26.01 17.05
C GLU A 626 -6.32 26.37 15.89
N ALA A 627 -5.02 26.13 16.03
CA ALA A 627 -4.06 26.30 14.94
C ALA A 627 -4.35 25.32 13.78
N VAL A 628 -4.62 24.04 14.10
CA VAL A 628 -5.01 23.03 13.10
C VAL A 628 -6.28 23.43 12.36
N GLN A 629 -7.31 23.92 13.08
CA GLN A 629 -8.59 24.32 12.47
C GLN A 629 -8.51 25.54 11.55
N LYS A 630 -7.44 26.32 11.64
CA LYS A 630 -7.19 27.50 10.79
C LYS A 630 -6.34 27.19 9.56
N GLN A 631 -5.65 26.06 9.56
CA GLN A 631 -4.83 25.66 8.41
C GLN A 631 -5.68 25.49 7.16
N LEU A 632 -5.13 25.91 6.03
CA LEU A 632 -5.71 25.67 4.72
C LEU A 632 -5.25 24.30 4.21
N GLU A 633 -6.16 23.47 3.75
CA GLU A 633 -5.92 22.07 3.44
C GLU A 633 -4.83 21.84 2.37
N ASP A 634 -4.62 22.82 1.50
CA ASP A 634 -3.68 22.74 0.37
C ASP A 634 -2.36 23.50 0.58
N VAL A 635 -2.16 24.12 1.76
CA VAL A 635 -1.01 24.98 2.03
C VAL A 635 -0.03 24.32 2.99
N PRO A 636 1.25 24.13 2.61
CA PRO A 636 2.27 23.63 3.53
C PRO A 636 2.72 24.72 4.51
N TYR A 637 3.25 24.33 5.67
CA TYR A 637 3.82 25.25 6.68
C TYR A 637 2.84 26.34 7.16
N ASP A 638 1.57 25.99 7.25
CA ASP A 638 0.48 26.92 7.57
C ASP A 638 0.00 26.82 9.02
N SER A 639 0.76 26.13 9.88
CA SER A 639 0.43 26.06 11.30
C SER A 639 0.76 27.35 12.02
N GLU A 640 -0.24 27.98 12.68
CA GLU A 640 0.00 29.18 13.47
C GLU A 640 0.85 28.85 14.72
N ASN A 641 2.07 29.41 14.78
CA ASN A 641 3.03 29.18 15.85
C ASN A 641 3.27 27.67 16.14
N PRO A 642 3.81 26.91 15.20
CA PRO A 642 4.01 25.48 15.38
C PRO A 642 4.90 25.19 16.60
N LEU A 643 4.60 24.11 17.33
CA LEU A 643 5.45 23.64 18.43
C LEU A 643 6.86 23.31 17.93
N TYR A 644 6.94 22.64 16.80
CA TYR A 644 8.19 22.37 16.08
C TYR A 644 7.99 22.61 14.57
N PRO A 645 8.84 23.42 13.93
CA PRO A 645 8.73 23.68 12.49
C PRO A 645 9.21 22.49 11.66
N PHE A 646 8.82 22.47 10.39
CA PHE A 646 9.42 21.59 9.39
C PHE A 646 10.96 21.66 9.42
N GLY A 647 11.61 20.52 9.33
CA GLY A 647 13.07 20.43 9.33
C GLY A 647 13.71 20.49 10.73
N HIS A 648 12.92 20.67 11.80
CA HIS A 648 13.44 20.61 13.16
C HIS A 648 13.95 19.20 13.51
N GLY A 649 15.02 19.16 14.30
CA GLY A 649 15.62 17.94 14.87
C GLY A 649 17.00 18.22 15.40
N LEU A 650 17.31 17.65 16.57
CA LEU A 650 18.59 17.76 17.26
C LEU A 650 19.42 16.50 17.07
N GLY A 651 20.72 16.62 17.12
CA GLY A 651 21.66 15.50 17.27
C GLY A 651 22.38 15.56 18.62
N TYR A 652 22.99 14.46 19.06
CA TYR A 652 23.75 14.49 20.33
C TYR A 652 24.97 15.41 20.28
N ASN A 653 25.50 15.70 19.09
CA ASN A 653 26.62 16.64 18.91
C ASN A 653 26.18 18.11 18.93
N ASP A 654 24.89 18.39 18.82
CA ASP A 654 24.33 19.75 18.82
C ASP A 654 24.07 20.27 20.23
N ILE A 655 24.25 19.39 21.24
CA ILE A 655 24.02 19.70 22.65
C ILE A 655 25.35 20.14 23.22
N SER A 656 25.47 21.44 23.54
CA SER A 656 26.61 21.95 24.28
C SER A 656 26.66 21.30 25.68
N LEU A 657 27.64 20.42 25.91
CA LEU A 657 27.95 19.85 27.20
C LEU A 657 28.29 20.94 28.24
#